data_d2a0516a48f8c86248992a1aa8412e2d
#
_entry.id   d2a0516a48f8c86248992a1aa8412e2d
#
_cell.length_a   1.000
_cell.length_b   1.000
_cell.length_c   1.000
_cell.angle_alpha   90.00
_cell.angle_beta   90.00
_cell.angle_gamma   90.00
#
_symmetry.space_group_name_H-M   'P 1'
#
loop_
_entity.id
_entity.type
_entity.pdbx_description
1 polymer ?
#
loop_
_entity_poly.entity_id
_entity_poly.type
_entity_poly.pdbx_seq_one_letter_code
_entity_poly.pdbx_strand_id
1 'polypeptide(L)'
;MKINKEVLAPVGKLTNLLYSTEGEHVWQFSRIGGENRVNLLSGADLANLESLDQKLWTALSCPVFGMEIDDRTLALIDTDNDQRIRVPEVIAAAKWLVSLVNNPDDLVQQNNSLPLSAINTSTVEGEAIYTSALQILRNLGRPEQPALSVAEVSDLATILADARFNGDGVIVADSTDDAELKKLIGSICSLVGSATDKSGKMGITEDHLNEFFAQCKAFEAWYSVAELEVSALLPFGSDTAEAYATYLALQKKIDDYFLRCRMAEFDKGSAAQWNLFQPQAEQLSPDNLAERTEAIASFPIAMGYRAEMPLTEGINPSWKSLLDKLRSLLLTPLFPGRESLSQEEWASIPAHFAAWNEWQAAKAGAAIESLGIDQIRTYLKGEAETSIREMIALDKSLEAEINNIALVERLTRYYCDFYTLLRNFVTFTDFYTPGGLSMFQAGRLYIDQRCCDLCIRVNDMPKHNTMAGYSGICLVYCDCTSKTKNEKMTIVAALTDGDIDNIMVGRNAIFYDRQNCDWDTTIIKIIDNPISIRQAFWSPYKKMSRMIAKQMEKVASSKEKAVDSSLSSGVDKSTSHVESGINRSIQANPAPAASPTAPAAPPFDIGKFVGIFAAISLALGAIGTVIMSILSGFLKLSWWQMPLAIVGIILAISLPSMVIAWLKLRKRDLAPVLDANGWAINARVTVNILFGKTLTHLAALPINSKVNLIDPFQRKQKRFWPLLLIILGLIALATLVMWRYYY
;
A
#
# COMPACT_ATOMS: atom_id res chain seq x y z
N MET A 1 -28.84 -12.93 35.18
CA MET A 1 -29.81 -13.72 34.43
C MET A 1 -29.03 -14.88 33.81
N LYS A 2 -29.13 -16.09 34.39
CA LYS A 2 -28.42 -17.27 33.88
C LYS A 2 -29.02 -17.61 32.53
N ILE A 3 -28.25 -17.38 31.45
CA ILE A 3 -28.62 -17.90 30.14
C ILE A 3 -28.27 -19.39 30.19
N ASN A 4 -29.31 -20.22 30.22
CA ASN A 4 -29.20 -21.66 30.20
C ASN A 4 -28.41 -22.10 28.96
N LYS A 5 -27.38 -22.92 29.18
CA LYS A 5 -26.61 -23.64 28.16
C LYS A 5 -27.44 -24.63 27.32
N GLU A 6 -28.73 -24.71 27.57
CA GLU A 6 -29.65 -25.69 26.94
C GLU A 6 -30.34 -25.16 25.65
N VAL A 7 -30.03 -23.95 25.16
CA VAL A 7 -30.69 -23.43 23.94
C VAL A 7 -29.93 -23.85 22.65
N LEU A 8 -28.87 -24.63 22.79
CA LEU A 8 -28.16 -25.26 21.65
C LEU A 8 -28.34 -26.80 21.69
N ALA A 9 -29.49 -27.27 22.10
CA ALA A 9 -29.90 -28.64 21.76
C ALA A 9 -30.19 -28.71 20.25
N PRO A 10 -29.78 -29.77 19.56
CA PRO A 10 -29.94 -29.87 18.12
C PRO A 10 -31.42 -29.80 17.76
N VAL A 11 -31.79 -28.83 16.93
CA VAL A 11 -33.07 -28.83 16.21
C VAL A 11 -32.97 -29.91 15.10
N GLY A 12 -32.79 -31.12 15.58
CA GLY A 12 -32.90 -32.34 14.82
C GLY A 12 -34.28 -32.90 15.00
N LYS A 13 -35.27 -32.42 14.28
CA LYS A 13 -36.49 -33.08 13.82
C LYS A 13 -37.51 -32.06 13.38
N LEU A 14 -37.31 -31.52 12.21
CA LEU A 14 -38.45 -31.07 11.36
C LEU A 14 -37.96 -30.88 9.92
N THR A 15 -38.64 -31.62 9.05
CA THR A 15 -38.61 -31.55 7.58
C THR A 15 -37.47 -32.28 6.88
N ASN A 16 -37.41 -33.60 6.99
CA ASN A 16 -37.15 -34.45 5.84
C ASN A 16 -38.38 -34.36 4.92
N LEU A 17 -38.35 -33.47 3.96
CA LEU A 17 -39.25 -33.51 2.83
C LEU A 17 -38.51 -32.94 1.62
N LEU A 18 -38.25 -33.88 0.72
CA LEU A 18 -38.11 -33.73 -0.74
C LEU A 18 -36.66 -33.70 -1.30
N TYR A 19 -36.41 -34.78 -2.03
CA TYR A 19 -35.39 -35.04 -3.04
C TYR A 19 -33.97 -35.31 -2.54
N SER A 20 -33.72 -36.49 -1.98
CA SER A 20 -32.44 -37.17 -2.13
C SER A 20 -32.58 -38.21 -3.27
N THR A 21 -31.92 -38.02 -4.35
CA THR A 21 -31.50 -39.12 -5.21
C THR A 21 -30.51 -39.96 -4.41
N GLU A 22 -30.71 -41.29 -4.34
CA GLU A 22 -29.81 -42.17 -3.62
C GLU A 22 -28.39 -41.98 -4.10
N GLY A 23 -27.49 -41.45 -3.19
CA GLY A 23 -26.07 -41.25 -3.46
C GLY A 23 -25.58 -39.78 -3.46
N GLU A 24 -26.48 -38.80 -3.40
CA GLU A 24 -26.05 -37.38 -3.33
C GLU A 24 -25.84 -36.89 -1.87
N HIS A 25 -24.81 -36.07 -1.67
CA HIS A 25 -24.51 -35.46 -0.37
C HIS A 25 -25.66 -34.56 0.12
N VAL A 26 -26.08 -34.73 1.38
CA VAL A 26 -27.20 -33.98 1.97
C VAL A 26 -26.67 -32.77 2.76
N TRP A 27 -26.80 -31.59 2.19
CA TRP A 27 -26.40 -30.33 2.84
C TRP A 27 -27.36 -29.95 3.96
N GLN A 28 -26.78 -29.56 5.11
CA GLN A 28 -27.52 -29.01 6.25
C GLN A 28 -27.41 -27.48 6.24
N PHE A 29 -28.55 -26.82 6.51
CA PHE A 29 -28.59 -25.36 6.59
C PHE A 29 -29.14 -24.91 7.94
N SER A 30 -28.58 -23.81 8.45
CA SER A 30 -29.09 -23.10 9.64
C SER A 30 -29.43 -21.66 9.28
N ARG A 31 -30.45 -21.11 9.95
CA ARG A 31 -30.79 -19.69 9.74
C ARG A 31 -30.01 -18.83 10.71
N ILE A 32 -28.97 -18.17 10.22
CA ILE A 32 -28.04 -17.36 11.00
C ILE A 32 -27.96 -15.97 10.39
N GLY A 33 -28.09 -14.91 11.22
CA GLY A 33 -28.07 -13.52 10.72
C GLY A 33 -29.25 -13.16 9.81
N GLY A 34 -30.32 -13.96 9.80
CA GLY A 34 -31.49 -13.78 8.94
C GLY A 34 -31.42 -14.46 7.58
N GLU A 35 -30.29 -15.06 7.23
CA GLU A 35 -30.05 -15.79 5.98
C GLU A 35 -29.88 -17.29 6.25
N ASN A 36 -30.15 -18.12 5.23
CA ASN A 36 -29.88 -19.54 5.30
C ASN A 36 -28.40 -19.80 4.96
N ARG A 37 -27.65 -20.32 5.93
CA ARG A 37 -26.23 -20.61 5.77
C ARG A 37 -25.99 -22.10 5.87
N VAL A 38 -25.09 -22.62 5.03
CA VAL A 38 -24.70 -24.01 5.08
C VAL A 38 -23.94 -24.29 6.38
N ASN A 39 -24.14 -25.47 6.96
CA ASN A 39 -23.36 -25.97 8.07
C ASN A 39 -22.26 -26.89 7.53
N LEU A 40 -21.00 -26.57 7.86
CA LEU A 40 -19.86 -27.44 7.57
C LEU A 40 -19.50 -28.16 8.87
N LEU A 41 -19.96 -29.41 9.06
CA LEU A 41 -19.88 -30.14 10.32
C LEU A 41 -19.04 -31.41 10.20
N SER A 42 -18.77 -31.89 9.01
CA SER A 42 -18.09 -33.15 8.73
C SER A 42 -17.09 -33.04 7.58
N GLY A 43 -16.16 -33.98 7.51
CA GLY A 43 -15.26 -34.11 6.37
C GLY A 43 -15.99 -34.40 5.06
N ALA A 44 -17.17 -35.02 5.13
CA ALA A 44 -18.02 -35.22 3.96
C ALA A 44 -18.53 -33.89 3.38
N ASP A 45 -18.83 -32.89 4.20
CA ASP A 45 -19.19 -31.55 3.75
C ASP A 45 -18.00 -30.89 2.99
N LEU A 46 -16.78 -31.06 3.50
CA LEU A 46 -15.57 -30.55 2.86
C LEU A 46 -15.28 -31.25 1.53
N ALA A 47 -15.46 -32.56 1.47
CA ALA A 47 -15.26 -33.35 0.26
C ALA A 47 -16.24 -32.98 -0.87
N ASN A 48 -17.42 -32.50 -0.52
CA ASN A 48 -18.49 -32.19 -1.47
C ASN A 48 -18.62 -30.67 -1.76
N LEU A 49 -17.70 -29.82 -1.30
CA LEU A 49 -17.77 -28.36 -1.50
C LEU A 49 -18.02 -27.92 -2.93
N GLU A 50 -17.51 -28.67 -3.93
CA GLU A 50 -17.74 -28.39 -5.35
C GLU A 50 -19.22 -28.47 -5.74
N SER A 51 -20.00 -29.37 -5.08
CA SER A 51 -21.42 -29.53 -5.36
C SER A 51 -22.30 -28.44 -4.75
N LEU A 52 -21.75 -27.65 -3.81
CA LEU A 52 -22.45 -26.52 -3.20
C LEU A 52 -22.52 -25.34 -4.13
N ASP A 53 -23.73 -24.93 -4.54
CA ASP A 53 -23.92 -23.76 -5.38
C ASP A 53 -23.23 -22.51 -4.80
N GLN A 54 -22.35 -21.89 -5.57
CA GLN A 54 -21.58 -20.70 -5.17
C GLN A 54 -22.48 -19.55 -4.71
N LYS A 55 -23.72 -19.48 -5.18
CA LYS A 55 -24.71 -18.48 -4.72
C LYS A 55 -25.09 -18.63 -3.23
N LEU A 56 -24.80 -19.78 -2.63
CA LEU A 56 -25.04 -20.05 -1.23
C LEU A 56 -23.82 -19.74 -0.34
N TRP A 57 -22.67 -19.47 -0.93
CA TRP A 57 -21.47 -19.06 -0.20
C TRP A 57 -21.61 -17.63 0.30
N THR A 58 -21.14 -17.35 1.49
CA THR A 58 -21.25 -16.00 2.08
C THR A 58 -20.29 -15.01 1.40
N ALA A 59 -19.08 -15.44 1.10
CA ALA A 59 -18.10 -14.67 0.32
C ALA A 59 -17.72 -15.45 -0.93
N LEU A 60 -17.42 -14.73 -2.02
CA LEU A 60 -16.91 -15.24 -3.29
C LEU A 60 -15.43 -14.96 -3.49
N SER A 61 -14.88 -13.98 -2.77
CA SER A 61 -13.47 -13.65 -2.74
C SER A 61 -13.10 -12.96 -1.43
N CYS A 62 -11.85 -13.19 -0.97
CA CYS A 62 -11.25 -12.46 0.13
C CYS A 62 -9.79 -12.11 -0.20
N PRO A 63 -9.19 -11.06 0.40
CA PRO A 63 -7.76 -10.76 0.25
C PRO A 63 -6.90 -11.81 0.97
N VAL A 64 -5.63 -11.93 0.56
CA VAL A 64 -4.64 -12.85 1.16
C VAL A 64 -4.04 -12.28 2.45
N PHE A 65 -4.04 -10.96 2.62
CA PHE A 65 -3.36 -10.27 3.73
C PHE A 65 -4.32 -9.43 4.56
N GLY A 66 -3.89 -9.11 5.77
CA GLY A 66 -4.67 -8.31 6.73
C GLY A 66 -5.76 -9.09 7.44
N MET A 67 -5.70 -10.41 7.41
CA MET A 67 -6.56 -11.33 8.13
C MET A 67 -5.88 -11.87 9.36
N GLU A 68 -6.66 -12.34 10.31
CA GLU A 68 -6.17 -12.99 11.53
C GLU A 68 -6.13 -14.52 11.36
N ILE A 69 -5.50 -14.94 10.28
CA ILE A 69 -5.13 -16.33 9.94
C ILE A 69 -3.72 -16.26 9.34
N ASP A 70 -3.02 -17.35 9.29
CA ASP A 70 -1.65 -17.37 8.78
C ASP A 70 -1.56 -16.90 7.31
N ASP A 71 -0.85 -15.80 7.07
CA ASP A 71 -0.71 -15.20 5.74
C ASP A 71 -0.07 -16.16 4.72
N ARG A 72 0.85 -17.03 5.17
CA ARG A 72 1.48 -18.03 4.31
C ARG A 72 0.52 -19.12 3.89
N THR A 73 -0.39 -19.52 4.79
CA THR A 73 -1.49 -20.46 4.44
C THR A 73 -2.37 -19.86 3.34
N LEU A 74 -2.75 -18.59 3.47
CA LEU A 74 -3.56 -17.90 2.45
C LEU A 74 -2.82 -17.77 1.12
N ALA A 75 -1.53 -17.42 1.14
CA ALA A 75 -0.69 -17.34 -0.06
C ALA A 75 -0.53 -18.69 -0.78
N LEU A 76 -0.56 -19.83 -0.06
CA LEU A 76 -0.53 -21.15 -0.68
C LEU A 76 -1.86 -21.56 -1.33
N ILE A 77 -2.97 -20.91 -0.97
CA ILE A 77 -4.30 -21.12 -1.58
C ILE A 77 -4.46 -20.25 -2.83
N ASP A 78 -3.88 -19.04 -2.83
CA ASP A 78 -3.82 -18.12 -3.95
C ASP A 78 -2.85 -18.66 -5.01
N THR A 79 -3.37 -19.46 -5.93
CA THR A 79 -2.56 -20.18 -6.92
C THR A 79 -2.15 -19.34 -8.11
N ASP A 80 -2.91 -18.29 -8.41
CA ASP A 80 -2.61 -17.36 -9.51
C ASP A 80 -1.82 -16.11 -9.07
N ASN A 81 -1.53 -16.00 -7.74
CA ASN A 81 -0.78 -14.92 -7.10
C ASN A 81 -1.36 -13.52 -7.34
N ASP A 82 -2.69 -13.40 -7.49
CA ASP A 82 -3.35 -12.11 -7.66
C ASP A 82 -3.70 -11.42 -6.33
N GLN A 83 -3.24 -11.99 -5.21
CA GLN A 83 -3.44 -11.57 -3.82
C GLN A 83 -4.90 -11.64 -3.36
N ARG A 84 -5.66 -12.54 -3.96
CA ARG A 84 -7.04 -12.80 -3.63
C ARG A 84 -7.35 -14.29 -3.70
N ILE A 85 -8.09 -14.77 -2.74
CA ILE A 85 -8.61 -16.14 -2.74
C ILE A 85 -10.03 -16.10 -3.31
N ARG A 86 -10.30 -16.97 -4.29
CA ARG A 86 -11.62 -17.16 -4.89
C ARG A 86 -12.16 -18.56 -4.70
N VAL A 87 -13.46 -18.73 -4.95
CA VAL A 87 -14.15 -20.02 -4.80
C VAL A 87 -13.45 -21.19 -5.50
N PRO A 88 -12.98 -21.08 -6.78
CA PRO A 88 -12.30 -22.19 -7.45
C PRO A 88 -11.04 -22.66 -6.71
N GLU A 89 -10.27 -21.73 -6.15
CA GLU A 89 -9.05 -22.04 -5.40
C GLU A 89 -9.35 -22.74 -4.08
N VAL A 90 -10.39 -22.28 -3.36
CA VAL A 90 -10.87 -22.93 -2.14
C VAL A 90 -11.34 -24.36 -2.45
N ILE A 91 -12.07 -24.58 -3.54
CA ILE A 91 -12.51 -25.91 -3.96
C ILE A 91 -11.31 -26.80 -4.33
N ALA A 92 -10.33 -26.26 -5.07
CA ALA A 92 -9.12 -26.99 -5.45
C ALA A 92 -8.31 -27.39 -4.20
N ALA A 93 -8.14 -26.46 -3.25
CA ALA A 93 -7.47 -26.70 -1.98
C ALA A 93 -8.20 -27.76 -1.14
N ALA A 94 -9.53 -27.70 -1.08
CA ALA A 94 -10.34 -28.70 -0.38
C ALA A 94 -10.18 -30.10 -0.95
N LYS A 95 -10.27 -30.23 -2.27
CA LYS A 95 -10.09 -31.52 -2.97
C LYS A 95 -8.71 -32.11 -2.71
N TRP A 96 -7.68 -31.28 -2.85
CA TRP A 96 -6.32 -31.70 -2.62
C TRP A 96 -6.11 -32.16 -1.16
N LEU A 97 -6.57 -31.36 -0.20
CA LEU A 97 -6.45 -31.66 1.24
C LEU A 97 -7.17 -32.96 1.59
N VAL A 98 -8.43 -33.14 1.15
CA VAL A 98 -9.24 -34.32 1.42
C VAL A 98 -8.62 -35.59 0.81
N SER A 99 -7.97 -35.50 -0.34
CA SER A 99 -7.31 -36.66 -0.98
C SER A 99 -6.08 -37.18 -0.22
N LEU A 100 -5.46 -36.30 0.58
CA LEU A 100 -4.22 -36.57 1.31
C LEU A 100 -4.41 -36.88 2.80
N VAL A 101 -5.64 -36.87 3.29
CA VAL A 101 -5.97 -37.18 4.69
C VAL A 101 -6.75 -38.49 4.78
N ASN A 102 -6.34 -39.38 5.72
CA ASN A 102 -7.01 -40.66 5.94
C ASN A 102 -8.45 -40.51 6.40
N ASN A 103 -8.71 -39.52 7.27
CA ASN A 103 -10.05 -39.25 7.76
C ASN A 103 -10.34 -37.75 7.65
N PRO A 104 -11.15 -37.32 6.67
CA PRO A 104 -11.51 -35.90 6.50
C PRO A 104 -12.23 -35.27 7.69
N ASP A 105 -12.84 -36.05 8.58
CA ASP A 105 -13.47 -35.53 9.80
C ASP A 105 -12.47 -34.94 10.81
N ASP A 106 -11.19 -35.30 10.71
CA ASP A 106 -10.14 -34.72 11.55
C ASP A 106 -9.93 -33.24 11.23
N LEU A 107 -10.21 -32.81 10.00
CA LEU A 107 -10.07 -31.41 9.57
C LEU A 107 -11.03 -30.47 10.29
N VAL A 108 -12.22 -30.93 10.68
CA VAL A 108 -13.21 -30.12 11.40
C VAL A 108 -12.91 -29.97 12.89
N GLN A 109 -11.92 -30.69 13.42
CA GLN A 109 -11.51 -30.65 14.84
C GLN A 109 -10.59 -29.45 15.16
N GLN A 110 -10.09 -28.72 14.16
CA GLN A 110 -9.18 -27.56 14.33
C GLN A 110 -7.91 -27.89 15.13
N ASN A 111 -7.18 -28.89 14.71
CA ASN A 111 -5.92 -29.30 15.33
C ASN A 111 -4.80 -28.29 15.01
N ASN A 112 -3.89 -28.05 15.95
CA ASN A 112 -2.75 -27.13 15.78
C ASN A 112 -1.50 -27.81 15.20
N SER A 113 -1.57 -29.09 14.85
CA SER A 113 -0.47 -29.88 14.27
C SER A 113 -1.03 -30.98 13.40
N LEU A 114 -0.26 -31.37 12.39
CA LEU A 114 -0.55 -32.49 11.49
C LEU A 114 -0.01 -33.79 12.10
N PRO A 115 -0.85 -34.73 12.58
CA PRO A 115 -0.38 -36.07 12.97
C PRO A 115 0.12 -36.82 11.72
N LEU A 116 1.26 -37.50 11.81
CA LEU A 116 1.76 -38.31 10.70
C LEU A 116 0.78 -39.44 10.32
N SER A 117 0.05 -39.96 11.28
CA SER A 117 -1.00 -40.98 11.05
C SER A 117 -2.20 -40.46 10.27
N ALA A 118 -2.42 -39.15 10.19
CA ALA A 118 -3.48 -38.55 9.41
C ALA A 118 -3.18 -38.50 7.91
N ILE A 119 -1.91 -38.66 7.50
CA ILE A 119 -1.49 -38.61 6.10
C ILE A 119 -1.92 -39.88 5.37
N ASN A 120 -2.59 -39.74 4.23
CA ASN A 120 -3.02 -40.85 3.39
C ASN A 120 -1.88 -41.40 2.53
N THR A 121 -1.22 -42.43 2.99
CA THR A 121 -0.10 -43.09 2.29
C THR A 121 -0.52 -44.04 1.17
N SER A 122 -1.83 -44.17 0.90
CA SER A 122 -2.32 -45.01 -0.23
C SER A 122 -2.12 -44.33 -1.60
N THR A 123 -1.86 -43.03 -1.62
CA THR A 123 -1.58 -42.25 -2.83
C THR A 123 -0.06 -42.03 -2.97
N VAL A 124 0.43 -41.95 -4.20
CA VAL A 124 1.87 -41.69 -4.48
C VAL A 124 2.32 -40.37 -3.86
N GLU A 125 1.50 -39.33 -3.95
CA GLU A 125 1.79 -38.01 -3.37
C GLU A 125 1.79 -38.06 -1.83
N GLY A 126 0.81 -38.74 -1.23
CA GLY A 126 0.74 -38.89 0.23
C GLY A 126 1.89 -39.71 0.82
N GLU A 127 2.34 -40.79 0.14
CA GLU A 127 3.53 -41.55 0.53
C GLU A 127 4.81 -40.69 0.48
N ALA A 128 4.96 -39.90 -0.58
CA ALA A 128 6.09 -38.96 -0.70
C ALA A 128 6.07 -37.88 0.39
N ILE A 129 4.92 -37.31 0.69
CA ILE A 129 4.73 -36.35 1.79
C ILE A 129 5.05 -36.98 3.15
N TYR A 130 4.55 -38.18 3.41
CA TYR A 130 4.80 -38.91 4.65
C TYR A 130 6.31 -39.19 4.87
N THR A 131 6.98 -39.67 3.82
CA THR A 131 8.42 -39.93 3.86
C THR A 131 9.22 -38.65 4.10
N SER A 132 8.87 -37.57 3.42
CA SER A 132 9.50 -36.25 3.62
C SER A 132 9.22 -35.69 5.01
N ALA A 133 8.01 -35.86 5.55
CA ALA A 133 7.65 -35.46 6.92
C ALA A 133 8.49 -36.19 7.98
N LEU A 134 8.73 -37.49 7.80
CA LEU A 134 9.64 -38.26 8.67
C LEU A 134 11.07 -37.75 8.56
N GLN A 135 11.56 -37.42 7.35
CA GLN A 135 12.89 -36.87 7.15
C GLN A 135 13.07 -35.51 7.82
N ILE A 136 12.05 -34.66 7.74
CA ILE A 136 11.99 -33.36 8.42
C ILE A 136 12.16 -33.55 9.94
N LEU A 137 11.39 -34.44 10.56
CA LEU A 137 11.50 -34.70 11.98
C LEU A 137 12.86 -35.24 12.39
N ARG A 138 13.49 -36.09 11.56
CA ARG A 138 14.86 -36.54 11.78
C ARG A 138 15.88 -35.40 11.72
N ASN A 139 15.74 -34.51 10.73
CA ASN A 139 16.62 -33.35 10.57
C ASN A 139 16.49 -32.36 11.73
N LEU A 140 15.27 -32.23 12.30
CA LEU A 140 15.00 -31.44 13.51
C LEU A 140 15.48 -32.14 14.81
N GLY A 141 16.02 -33.35 14.73
CA GLY A 141 16.44 -34.11 15.90
C GLY A 141 15.31 -34.69 16.74
N ARG A 142 14.12 -34.83 16.17
CA ARG A 142 12.89 -35.28 16.85
C ARG A 142 12.22 -36.48 16.15
N PRO A 143 12.91 -37.57 15.85
CA PRO A 143 12.38 -38.67 15.04
C PRO A 143 11.18 -39.40 15.67
N GLU A 144 11.00 -39.31 16.99
CA GLU A 144 9.91 -39.97 17.71
C GLU A 144 8.62 -39.08 17.83
N GLN A 145 8.66 -37.85 17.30
CA GLN A 145 7.50 -36.96 17.39
C GLN A 145 6.40 -37.44 16.43
N PRO A 146 5.13 -37.60 16.90
CA PRO A 146 4.07 -38.17 16.07
C PRO A 146 3.37 -37.14 15.16
N ALA A 147 3.67 -35.86 15.27
CA ALA A 147 2.99 -34.78 14.56
C ALA A 147 3.96 -33.64 14.21
N LEU A 148 3.62 -32.91 13.15
CA LEU A 148 4.31 -31.70 12.71
C LEU A 148 3.46 -30.46 12.99
N SER A 149 4.07 -29.43 13.57
CA SER A 149 3.46 -28.10 13.74
C SER A 149 3.78 -27.15 12.60
N VAL A 150 2.97 -26.11 12.42
CA VAL A 150 3.22 -25.04 11.43
C VAL A 150 4.55 -24.34 11.70
N ALA A 151 4.94 -24.14 12.98
CA ALA A 151 6.21 -23.52 13.32
C ALA A 151 7.42 -24.35 12.82
N GLU A 152 7.36 -25.67 13.02
CA GLU A 152 8.45 -26.57 12.60
C GLU A 152 8.64 -26.61 11.10
N VAL A 153 7.57 -26.60 10.30
CA VAL A 153 7.66 -26.56 8.84
C VAL A 153 8.07 -25.17 8.33
N SER A 154 7.79 -24.10 9.08
CA SER A 154 8.27 -22.74 8.75
C SER A 154 9.76 -22.59 8.99
N ASP A 155 10.28 -23.14 10.08
CA ASP A 155 11.73 -23.17 10.37
C ASP A 155 12.50 -23.94 9.30
N LEU A 156 11.90 -24.94 8.71
CA LEU A 156 12.52 -25.73 7.65
C LEU A 156 12.68 -24.92 6.35
N ALA A 157 11.74 -24.05 6.01
CA ALA A 157 11.91 -23.11 4.89
C ALA A 157 13.12 -22.21 5.12
N THR A 158 13.42 -21.85 6.37
CA THR A 158 14.62 -21.10 6.75
C THR A 158 15.89 -21.95 6.63
N ILE A 159 15.84 -23.23 7.02
CA ILE A 159 16.98 -24.16 6.90
C ILE A 159 17.30 -24.44 5.42
N LEU A 160 16.32 -24.55 4.55
CA LEU A 160 16.52 -24.68 3.09
C LEU A 160 17.10 -23.42 2.46
N ALA A 161 16.79 -22.25 2.99
CA ALA A 161 17.37 -20.98 2.55
C ALA A 161 18.88 -20.88 2.81
N ASP A 162 19.39 -21.60 3.81
CA ASP A 162 20.82 -21.71 4.14
C ASP A 162 21.50 -22.95 3.51
N ALA A 163 20.74 -23.80 2.81
CA ALA A 163 21.30 -24.96 2.13
C ALA A 163 22.15 -24.54 0.92
N ARG A 164 23.25 -25.23 0.68
CA ARG A 164 24.12 -24.98 -0.49
C ARG A 164 23.41 -25.21 -1.82
N PHE A 165 22.43 -26.09 -1.84
CA PHE A 165 21.62 -26.50 -2.98
C PHE A 165 20.17 -26.58 -2.55
N ASN A 166 19.28 -26.00 -3.33
CA ASN A 166 17.86 -25.84 -2.96
C ASN A 166 16.89 -26.23 -4.09
N GLY A 167 17.40 -26.90 -5.14
CA GLY A 167 16.60 -27.55 -6.19
C GLY A 167 15.92 -26.59 -7.17
N ASP A 168 16.44 -25.38 -7.34
CA ASP A 168 15.88 -24.41 -8.30
C ASP A 168 16.72 -24.25 -9.59
N GLY A 169 17.85 -24.94 -9.67
CA GLY A 169 18.78 -24.87 -10.80
C GLY A 169 19.63 -23.61 -10.85
N VAL A 170 19.64 -22.82 -9.76
CA VAL A 170 20.44 -21.59 -9.63
C VAL A 170 21.60 -21.82 -8.66
N ILE A 171 22.82 -21.66 -9.12
CA ILE A 171 24.01 -21.80 -8.29
C ILE A 171 24.53 -20.43 -7.88
N VAL A 172 24.57 -20.19 -6.57
CA VAL A 172 25.13 -18.97 -5.98
C VAL A 172 26.65 -19.16 -5.68
N ALA A 173 27.37 -18.05 -5.52
CA ALA A 173 28.80 -18.12 -5.21
C ALA A 173 29.08 -18.88 -3.90
N ASP A 174 28.17 -18.86 -2.94
CA ASP A 174 28.30 -19.57 -1.66
C ASP A 174 28.08 -21.11 -1.78
N SER A 175 27.57 -21.59 -2.91
CA SER A 175 27.33 -23.03 -3.13
C SER A 175 28.63 -23.86 -3.24
N THR A 176 29.79 -23.23 -3.38
CA THR A 176 31.11 -23.89 -3.45
C THR A 176 32.07 -23.24 -2.45
N ASP A 177 33.08 -23.97 -2.02
CA ASP A 177 34.18 -23.42 -1.23
C ASP A 177 35.39 -23.04 -2.09
N ASP A 178 35.40 -23.43 -3.37
CA ASP A 178 36.46 -23.13 -4.32
C ASP A 178 36.44 -21.64 -4.69
N ALA A 179 37.56 -20.96 -4.40
CA ALA A 179 37.71 -19.53 -4.63
C ALA A 179 37.65 -19.13 -6.12
N GLU A 180 38.14 -19.97 -7.00
CA GLU A 180 38.14 -19.72 -8.44
C GLU A 180 36.74 -19.90 -9.02
N LEU A 181 35.99 -20.92 -8.57
CA LEU A 181 34.61 -21.11 -8.97
C LEU A 181 33.72 -19.99 -8.43
N LYS A 182 33.94 -19.51 -7.19
CA LYS A 182 33.24 -18.32 -6.65
C LYS A 182 33.43 -17.10 -7.52
N LYS A 183 34.69 -16.86 -7.90
CA LYS A 183 35.03 -15.71 -8.75
C LYS A 183 34.42 -15.85 -10.15
N LEU A 184 34.42 -17.08 -10.71
CA LEU A 184 33.76 -17.32 -12.00
C LEU A 184 32.26 -17.08 -11.95
N ILE A 185 31.57 -17.63 -10.95
CA ILE A 185 30.12 -17.39 -10.75
C ILE A 185 29.83 -15.89 -10.63
N GLY A 186 30.60 -15.15 -9.83
CA GLY A 186 30.50 -13.72 -9.72
C GLY A 186 30.71 -12.97 -11.04
N SER A 187 31.68 -13.43 -11.85
CA SER A 187 31.94 -12.87 -13.17
C SER A 187 30.79 -13.11 -14.14
N ILE A 188 30.24 -14.33 -14.15
CA ILE A 188 29.07 -14.65 -14.98
C ILE A 188 27.86 -13.76 -14.58
N CYS A 189 27.57 -13.65 -13.28
CA CYS A 189 26.51 -12.79 -12.78
C CYS A 189 26.63 -11.33 -13.24
N SER A 190 27.86 -10.81 -13.29
CA SER A 190 28.10 -9.40 -13.62
C SER A 190 28.14 -9.13 -15.14
N LEU A 191 28.57 -10.09 -15.97
CA LEU A 191 28.87 -9.91 -17.38
C LEU A 191 27.77 -10.44 -18.31
N VAL A 192 27.09 -11.53 -17.92
CA VAL A 192 26.07 -12.18 -18.75
C VAL A 192 24.68 -11.96 -18.16
N GLY A 193 24.55 -12.14 -16.85
CA GLY A 193 23.29 -11.99 -16.13
C GLY A 193 23.22 -12.91 -14.93
N SER A 194 22.17 -12.72 -14.14
CA SER A 194 21.95 -13.48 -12.90
C SER A 194 20.47 -13.79 -12.71
N ALA A 195 20.18 -14.86 -11.98
CA ALA A 195 18.86 -15.23 -11.52
C ALA A 195 18.82 -15.17 -9.99
N THR A 196 17.65 -14.89 -9.43
CA THR A 196 17.45 -14.92 -7.98
C THR A 196 17.18 -16.34 -7.54
N ASP A 197 18.02 -16.86 -6.67
CA ASP A 197 17.88 -18.14 -6.00
C ASP A 197 16.75 -18.11 -4.94
N LYS A 198 16.19 -19.26 -4.57
CA LYS A 198 15.17 -19.38 -3.49
C LYS A 198 15.63 -18.79 -2.16
N SER A 199 16.93 -18.70 -1.89
CA SER A 199 17.51 -18.00 -0.72
C SER A 199 17.48 -16.46 -0.84
N GLY A 200 17.08 -15.91 -1.98
CA GLY A 200 17.12 -14.48 -2.28
C GLY A 200 18.47 -13.96 -2.75
N LYS A 201 19.50 -14.81 -2.88
CA LYS A 201 20.83 -14.45 -3.39
C LYS A 201 20.85 -14.50 -4.92
N MET A 202 21.76 -13.73 -5.51
CA MET A 202 21.96 -13.77 -6.97
C MET A 202 22.89 -14.91 -7.33
N GLY A 203 22.50 -15.69 -8.33
CA GLY A 203 23.23 -16.84 -8.83
C GLY A 203 23.14 -16.99 -10.35
N ILE A 204 23.65 -18.09 -10.87
CA ILE A 204 23.68 -18.41 -12.29
C ILE A 204 22.86 -19.65 -12.61
N THR A 205 22.17 -19.63 -13.73
CA THR A 205 21.48 -20.78 -14.33
C THR A 205 22.39 -21.49 -15.35
N GLU A 206 21.93 -22.63 -15.83
CA GLU A 206 22.58 -23.34 -16.93
C GLU A 206 22.67 -22.50 -18.21
N ASP A 207 21.65 -21.68 -18.48
CA ASP A 207 21.63 -20.79 -19.63
C ASP A 207 22.71 -19.71 -19.54
N HIS A 208 22.86 -19.09 -18.37
CA HIS A 208 23.92 -18.10 -18.13
C HIS A 208 25.34 -18.74 -18.30
N LEU A 209 25.46 -19.95 -17.81
CA LEU A 209 26.73 -20.72 -17.99
C LEU A 209 27.03 -20.97 -19.47
N ASN A 210 26.06 -21.49 -20.20
CA ASN A 210 26.17 -21.78 -21.62
C ASN A 210 26.49 -20.51 -22.44
N GLU A 211 25.78 -19.43 -22.18
CA GLU A 211 26.02 -18.14 -22.84
C GLU A 211 27.42 -17.62 -22.55
N PHE A 212 27.87 -17.65 -21.30
CA PHE A 212 29.21 -17.21 -20.93
C PHE A 212 30.29 -17.97 -21.68
N PHE A 213 30.23 -19.28 -21.68
CA PHE A 213 31.26 -20.12 -22.38
C PHE A 213 31.13 -20.01 -23.90
N ALA A 214 29.94 -19.76 -24.44
CA ALA A 214 29.77 -19.47 -25.85
C ALA A 214 30.46 -18.14 -26.24
N GLN A 215 30.30 -17.11 -25.41
CA GLN A 215 31.01 -15.83 -25.60
C GLN A 215 32.54 -15.98 -25.41
N CYS A 216 32.99 -16.77 -24.45
CA CYS A 216 34.42 -17.08 -24.27
C CYS A 216 35.03 -17.72 -25.51
N LYS A 217 34.37 -18.71 -26.08
CA LYS A 217 34.82 -19.40 -27.32
C LYS A 217 34.81 -18.44 -28.51
N ALA A 218 33.79 -17.60 -28.63
CA ALA A 218 33.68 -16.64 -29.70
C ALA A 218 34.74 -15.52 -29.62
N PHE A 219 35.01 -15.02 -28.42
CA PHE A 219 36.07 -14.02 -28.19
C PHE A 219 37.46 -14.58 -28.42
N GLU A 220 37.73 -15.77 -27.93
CA GLU A 220 39.01 -16.46 -28.13
C GLU A 220 39.26 -16.74 -29.61
N ALA A 221 38.26 -17.22 -30.36
CA ALA A 221 38.35 -17.43 -31.80
C ALA A 221 38.64 -16.13 -32.54
N TRP A 222 37.94 -15.04 -32.21
CA TRP A 222 38.18 -13.72 -32.77
C TRP A 222 39.58 -13.19 -32.45
N TYR A 223 40.05 -13.35 -31.21
CA TYR A 223 41.35 -12.86 -30.79
C TYR A 223 42.50 -13.67 -31.41
N SER A 224 42.37 -14.97 -31.55
CA SER A 224 43.35 -15.89 -32.15
C SER A 224 43.65 -15.55 -33.62
N VAL A 225 42.69 -15.01 -34.37
CA VAL A 225 42.93 -14.52 -35.74
C VAL A 225 44.00 -13.43 -35.74
N ALA A 226 43.97 -12.50 -34.78
CA ALA A 226 44.97 -11.44 -34.67
C ALA A 226 46.36 -11.97 -34.28
N GLU A 227 46.46 -13.07 -33.52
CA GLU A 227 47.73 -13.69 -33.20
C GLU A 227 48.35 -14.42 -34.39
N LEU A 228 47.56 -14.99 -35.28
CA LEU A 228 48.00 -15.69 -36.47
C LEU A 228 48.36 -14.73 -37.62
N GLU A 229 47.62 -13.65 -37.77
CA GLU A 229 47.76 -12.70 -38.89
C GLU A 229 48.21 -11.30 -38.41
N VAL A 230 49.15 -11.26 -37.47
CA VAL A 230 49.63 -10.01 -36.82
C VAL A 230 49.99 -8.92 -37.81
N SER A 231 50.79 -9.27 -38.86
CA SER A 231 51.27 -8.27 -39.84
C SER A 231 50.19 -7.72 -40.76
N ALA A 232 49.13 -8.47 -41.01
CA ALA A 232 48.03 -8.03 -41.86
C ALA A 232 46.99 -7.22 -41.06
N LEU A 233 46.69 -7.67 -39.84
CA LEU A 233 45.65 -7.04 -39.00
C LEU A 233 46.17 -5.88 -38.14
N LEU A 234 47.44 -5.92 -37.76
CA LEU A 234 48.07 -4.92 -36.91
C LEU A 234 49.25 -4.24 -37.65
N PRO A 235 49.00 -3.44 -38.72
CA PRO A 235 50.04 -2.89 -39.54
C PRO A 235 51.00 -1.96 -38.78
N PHE A 236 50.62 -1.46 -37.64
CA PHE A 236 51.43 -0.63 -36.74
C PHE A 236 51.65 -1.30 -35.37
N GLY A 237 51.54 -2.61 -35.31
CA GLY A 237 51.71 -3.38 -34.07
C GLY A 237 50.70 -3.01 -33.00
N SER A 238 51.16 -2.89 -31.74
CA SER A 238 50.34 -2.44 -30.62
C SER A 238 49.67 -1.06 -30.80
N ASP A 239 50.24 -0.23 -31.64
CA ASP A 239 49.83 1.17 -31.81
C ASP A 239 48.74 1.34 -32.88
N THR A 240 48.30 0.25 -33.55
CA THR A 240 47.31 0.29 -34.63
C THR A 240 46.00 0.97 -34.22
N ALA A 241 45.48 0.65 -33.06
CA ALA A 241 44.22 1.25 -32.56
C ALA A 241 44.39 2.75 -32.31
N GLU A 242 45.52 3.16 -31.72
CA GLU A 242 45.81 4.57 -31.43
C GLU A 242 46.09 5.34 -32.70
N ALA A 243 46.77 4.75 -33.67
CA ALA A 243 47.03 5.30 -34.99
C ALA A 243 45.72 5.56 -35.74
N TYR A 244 44.79 4.60 -35.73
CA TYR A 244 43.46 4.73 -36.34
C TYR A 244 42.61 5.78 -35.66
N ALA A 245 42.56 5.83 -34.34
CA ALA A 245 41.86 6.85 -33.59
C ALA A 245 42.40 8.25 -33.90
N THR A 246 43.73 8.40 -34.02
CA THR A 246 44.40 9.65 -34.37
C THR A 246 44.08 10.05 -35.81
N TYR A 247 44.06 9.08 -36.74
CA TYR A 247 43.61 9.29 -38.12
C TYR A 247 42.19 9.83 -38.18
N LEU A 248 41.24 9.18 -37.53
CA LEU A 248 39.82 9.60 -37.51
C LEU A 248 39.64 11.01 -36.93
N ALA A 249 40.37 11.34 -35.87
CA ALA A 249 40.30 12.66 -35.23
C ALA A 249 40.76 13.76 -36.13
N LEU A 250 41.75 13.52 -37.02
CA LEU A 250 42.27 14.49 -37.95
C LEU A 250 41.62 14.42 -39.33
N GLN A 251 40.92 13.35 -39.68
CA GLN A 251 40.40 13.09 -41.01
C GLN A 251 39.64 14.28 -41.60
N LYS A 252 38.66 14.80 -40.89
CA LYS A 252 37.85 15.94 -41.37
C LYS A 252 38.67 17.20 -41.61
N LYS A 253 39.70 17.44 -40.82
CA LYS A 253 40.55 18.62 -40.92
C LYS A 253 41.54 18.54 -42.08
N ILE A 254 42.08 17.35 -42.34
CA ILE A 254 43.01 17.11 -43.44
C ILE A 254 42.23 17.04 -44.77
N ASP A 255 41.04 16.40 -44.76
CA ASP A 255 40.13 16.39 -45.92
C ASP A 255 39.72 17.82 -46.31
N ASP A 256 39.40 18.68 -45.32
CA ASP A 256 39.11 20.11 -45.54
C ASP A 256 40.31 20.84 -46.15
N TYR A 257 41.54 20.55 -45.69
CA TYR A 257 42.74 21.15 -46.29
C TYR A 257 42.87 20.82 -47.77
N PHE A 258 42.77 19.55 -48.15
CA PHE A 258 42.87 19.14 -49.55
C PHE A 258 41.68 19.60 -50.40
N LEU A 259 40.48 19.70 -49.82
CA LEU A 259 39.34 20.31 -50.50
C LEU A 259 39.60 21.76 -50.83
N ARG A 260 40.17 22.51 -49.88
CA ARG A 260 40.57 23.95 -50.11
C ARG A 260 41.66 24.06 -51.14
N CYS A 261 42.63 23.19 -51.21
CA CYS A 261 43.64 23.16 -52.26
C CYS A 261 42.99 22.95 -53.63
N ARG A 262 42.09 22.04 -53.83
CA ARG A 262 41.35 21.80 -55.09
C ARG A 262 40.51 23.01 -55.49
N MET A 263 39.84 23.64 -54.50
CA MET A 263 39.06 24.87 -54.76
C MET A 263 39.96 26.03 -55.18
N ALA A 264 41.14 26.17 -54.57
CA ALA A 264 42.12 27.20 -54.95
C ALA A 264 42.78 26.94 -56.34
N GLU A 265 42.89 25.69 -56.75
CA GLU A 265 43.34 25.32 -58.10
C GLU A 265 42.29 25.63 -59.16
N PHE A 266 40.99 25.37 -58.84
CA PHE A 266 39.86 25.66 -59.69
C PHE A 266 39.65 27.18 -59.87
N ASP A 267 39.70 27.95 -58.76
CA ASP A 267 39.60 29.42 -58.81
C ASP A 267 40.70 30.07 -57.98
N LYS A 268 41.70 30.58 -58.64
CA LYS A 268 42.85 31.26 -58.01
C LYS A 268 42.46 32.52 -57.22
N GLY A 269 41.32 33.14 -57.52
CA GLY A 269 40.81 34.31 -56.80
C GLY A 269 40.17 33.96 -55.47
N SER A 270 39.61 32.75 -55.33
CA SER A 270 38.97 32.29 -54.12
C SER A 270 39.96 32.00 -52.98
N ALA A 271 41.17 31.70 -53.30
CA ALA A 271 42.22 31.33 -52.37
C ALA A 271 42.46 32.37 -51.27
N ALA A 272 42.39 33.67 -51.56
CA ALA A 272 42.52 34.70 -50.54
C ALA A 272 41.31 34.80 -49.58
N GLN A 273 40.11 34.49 -50.08
CA GLN A 273 38.87 34.58 -49.30
C GLN A 273 38.74 33.44 -48.26
N TRP A 274 39.26 32.23 -48.55
CA TRP A 274 39.21 31.07 -47.67
C TRP A 274 40.15 31.17 -46.47
N ASN A 275 41.07 32.13 -46.42
CA ASN A 275 42.07 32.35 -45.38
C ASN A 275 41.80 33.60 -44.52
N LEU A 276 40.66 34.25 -44.69
CA LEU A 276 40.32 35.46 -43.91
C LEU A 276 39.80 35.07 -42.55
N PHE A 277 40.71 34.84 -41.59
CA PHE A 277 40.36 34.51 -40.16
C PHE A 277 40.40 35.77 -39.28
N GLN A 278 40.88 36.89 -39.74
CA GLN A 278 41.06 38.12 -38.97
C GLN A 278 39.75 38.64 -38.33
N PRO A 279 38.59 38.66 -38.98
CA PRO A 279 37.34 39.11 -38.36
C PRO A 279 36.83 38.20 -37.27
N GLN A 280 37.14 36.91 -37.35
CA GLN A 280 36.71 35.94 -36.34
C GLN A 280 37.64 35.94 -35.12
N ALA A 281 38.93 36.19 -35.32
CA ALA A 281 39.91 36.30 -34.25
C ALA A 281 39.69 37.54 -33.37
N GLU A 282 39.23 38.68 -33.96
CA GLU A 282 38.92 39.91 -33.24
C GLU A 282 37.67 39.81 -32.36
N GLN A 283 36.77 38.85 -32.61
CA GLN A 283 35.56 38.60 -31.84
C GLN A 283 35.79 37.69 -30.63
N LEU A 284 36.97 37.09 -30.49
CA LEU A 284 37.28 36.19 -29.38
C LEU A 284 37.52 36.99 -28.08
N SER A 285 36.75 36.71 -27.06
CA SER A 285 36.91 37.29 -25.72
C SER A 285 38.33 37.07 -25.19
N PRO A 286 39.04 38.13 -24.75
CA PRO A 286 40.39 38.00 -24.21
C PRO A 286 40.45 37.16 -22.92
N ASP A 287 39.31 37.05 -22.21
CA ASP A 287 39.29 36.47 -20.83
C ASP A 287 38.90 34.99 -20.79
N ASN A 288 38.43 34.40 -21.92
CA ASN A 288 38.04 32.98 -21.95
C ASN A 288 38.97 32.13 -22.81
N LEU A 289 39.98 31.52 -22.17
CA LEU A 289 40.98 30.68 -22.84
C LEU A 289 40.34 29.43 -23.50
N ALA A 290 39.28 28.87 -22.91
CA ALA A 290 38.62 27.71 -23.47
C ALA A 290 37.89 28.02 -24.79
N GLU A 291 37.12 29.12 -24.85
CA GLU A 291 36.47 29.58 -26.09
C GLU A 291 37.48 29.90 -27.20
N ARG A 292 38.60 30.53 -26.84
CA ARG A 292 39.67 30.77 -27.79
C ARG A 292 40.26 29.50 -28.36
N THR A 293 40.54 28.51 -27.52
CA THR A 293 41.09 27.23 -27.94
C THR A 293 40.14 26.50 -28.89
N GLU A 294 38.83 26.51 -28.58
CA GLU A 294 37.78 25.91 -29.42
C GLU A 294 37.63 26.67 -30.76
N ALA A 295 37.62 27.98 -30.71
CA ALA A 295 37.57 28.80 -31.92
C ALA A 295 38.79 28.59 -32.80
N ILE A 296 40.01 28.54 -32.24
CA ILE A 296 41.24 28.23 -32.98
C ILE A 296 41.17 26.81 -33.55
N ALA A 297 40.64 25.85 -32.85
CA ALA A 297 40.43 24.49 -33.33
C ALA A 297 39.45 24.42 -34.51
N SER A 298 38.49 25.36 -34.61
CA SER A 298 37.57 25.45 -35.75
C SER A 298 38.26 25.84 -37.04
N PHE A 299 39.39 26.55 -36.98
CA PHE A 299 40.13 27.00 -38.14
C PHE A 299 40.76 25.84 -38.91
N PRO A 300 41.21 26.04 -40.17
CA PRO A 300 41.93 25.03 -40.93
C PRO A 300 43.17 24.51 -40.21
N ILE A 301 43.55 23.28 -40.52
CA ILE A 301 44.71 22.63 -39.91
C ILE A 301 46.02 23.28 -40.34
N ALA A 302 46.08 23.75 -41.56
CA ALA A 302 47.22 24.48 -42.08
C ALA A 302 46.76 25.59 -43.07
N MET A 303 47.58 26.60 -43.21
CA MET A 303 47.36 27.70 -44.13
C MET A 303 48.17 27.47 -45.41
N GLY A 304 47.59 27.80 -46.53
CA GLY A 304 48.30 27.79 -47.84
C GLY A 304 47.59 26.95 -48.89
N TYR A 305 48.13 27.03 -50.14
CA TYR A 305 47.53 26.43 -51.34
C TYR A 305 48.59 25.54 -52.01
N ARG A 306 49.42 24.91 -51.20
CA ARG A 306 50.43 23.96 -51.68
C ARG A 306 49.71 22.64 -51.94
N ALA A 307 50.09 21.97 -53.04
CA ALA A 307 49.55 20.65 -53.37
C ALA A 307 49.81 19.60 -52.27
N GLU A 308 50.74 19.90 -51.39
CA GLU A 308 51.09 19.06 -50.23
C GLU A 308 50.85 19.83 -48.94
N MET A 309 50.30 19.15 -47.95
CA MET A 309 50.06 19.68 -46.60
C MET A 309 51.38 19.70 -45.82
N PRO A 310 51.81 20.84 -45.26
CA PRO A 310 52.98 20.86 -44.37
C PRO A 310 52.74 20.08 -43.09
N LEU A 311 53.75 19.35 -42.56
CA LEU A 311 53.61 18.56 -41.35
C LEU A 311 54.34 19.20 -40.16
N THR A 312 55.14 20.24 -40.34
CA THR A 312 55.97 20.83 -39.26
C THR A 312 55.76 22.31 -39.10
N GLU A 313 55.64 23.07 -40.17
CA GLU A 313 55.51 24.53 -40.14
C GLU A 313 54.13 25.00 -40.64
N GLY A 314 53.63 26.09 -40.08
CA GLY A 314 52.33 26.66 -40.50
C GLY A 314 51.12 25.86 -40.06
N ILE A 315 51.25 25.05 -39.06
CA ILE A 315 50.18 24.21 -38.51
C ILE A 315 49.41 24.98 -37.43
N ASN A 316 48.09 24.83 -37.45
CA ASN A 316 47.22 25.36 -36.42
C ASN A 316 47.61 24.80 -35.04
N PRO A 317 47.91 25.67 -34.06
CA PRO A 317 48.38 25.25 -32.72
C PRO A 317 47.49 24.23 -32.02
N SER A 318 46.16 24.31 -32.20
CA SER A 318 45.20 23.37 -31.59
C SER A 318 45.33 21.95 -32.12
N TRP A 319 45.81 21.76 -33.34
CA TRP A 319 45.95 20.46 -34.00
C TRP A 319 47.39 19.93 -34.05
N LYS A 320 48.37 20.78 -33.67
CA LYS A 320 49.80 20.46 -33.82
C LYS A 320 50.17 19.17 -33.04
N SER A 321 49.80 19.07 -31.79
CA SER A 321 50.11 17.90 -30.95
C SER A 321 49.55 16.60 -31.56
N LEU A 322 48.29 16.66 -32.04
CA LEU A 322 47.63 15.50 -32.64
C LEU A 322 48.23 15.15 -34.02
N LEU A 323 48.67 16.16 -34.78
CA LEU A 323 49.36 15.94 -36.03
C LEU A 323 50.78 15.36 -35.80
N ASP A 324 51.50 15.82 -34.77
CA ASP A 324 52.81 15.24 -34.39
C ASP A 324 52.65 13.77 -34.00
N LYS A 325 51.56 13.46 -33.31
CA LYS A 325 51.19 12.10 -32.96
C LYS A 325 50.86 11.26 -34.20
N LEU A 326 50.06 11.76 -35.12
CA LEU A 326 49.77 11.12 -36.41
C LEU A 326 51.05 10.88 -37.19
N ARG A 327 51.97 11.84 -37.21
CA ARG A 327 53.24 11.73 -37.89
C ARG A 327 54.07 10.60 -37.33
N SER A 328 54.22 10.50 -36.01
CA SER A 328 55.01 9.46 -35.35
C SER A 328 54.41 8.06 -35.50
N LEU A 329 53.11 7.91 -35.32
CA LEU A 329 52.45 6.61 -35.30
C LEU A 329 52.15 6.08 -36.72
N LEU A 330 51.91 6.96 -37.67
CA LEU A 330 51.36 6.55 -38.97
C LEU A 330 52.19 7.05 -40.18
N LEU A 331 52.49 8.34 -40.26
CA LEU A 331 53.14 8.87 -41.46
C LEU A 331 54.61 8.50 -41.58
N THR A 332 55.35 8.48 -40.45
CA THR A 332 56.77 8.09 -40.45
C THR A 332 56.99 6.62 -40.84
N PRO A 333 56.19 5.65 -40.31
CA PRO A 333 56.24 4.28 -40.76
C PRO A 333 55.87 4.06 -42.23
N LEU A 334 54.83 4.77 -42.74
CA LEU A 334 54.32 4.61 -44.11
C LEU A 334 55.15 5.37 -45.13
N PHE A 335 55.55 6.60 -44.79
CA PHE A 335 56.24 7.54 -45.69
C PHE A 335 57.50 8.14 -45.03
N PRO A 336 58.56 7.35 -44.85
CA PRO A 336 59.73 7.79 -44.10
C PRO A 336 60.41 9.03 -44.75
N GLY A 337 60.80 9.99 -43.90
CA GLY A 337 61.51 11.19 -44.33
C GLY A 337 60.65 12.29 -44.97
N ARG A 338 59.35 12.19 -44.97
CA ARG A 338 58.46 13.24 -45.50
C ARG A 338 58.27 14.37 -44.50
N GLU A 339 58.37 15.61 -45.02
CA GLU A 339 58.07 16.91 -44.32
C GLU A 339 56.72 17.47 -44.70
N SER A 340 56.10 16.95 -45.76
CA SER A 340 54.77 17.26 -46.26
C SER A 340 54.01 16.04 -46.65
N LEU A 341 52.65 16.13 -46.67
CA LEU A 341 51.74 15.02 -46.99
C LEU A 341 50.99 15.39 -48.28
N SER A 342 51.05 14.49 -49.28
CA SER A 342 50.29 14.64 -50.53
C SER A 342 48.85 14.10 -50.33
N GLN A 343 47.92 14.56 -51.22
CA GLN A 343 46.53 14.07 -51.22
C GLN A 343 46.44 12.58 -51.53
N GLU A 344 47.34 12.08 -52.39
CA GLU A 344 47.38 10.65 -52.76
C GLU A 344 47.86 9.77 -51.60
N GLU A 345 48.90 10.22 -50.89
CA GLU A 345 49.40 9.55 -49.66
C GLU A 345 48.30 9.53 -48.62
N TRP A 346 47.59 10.66 -48.39
CA TRP A 346 46.49 10.70 -47.45
C TRP A 346 45.34 9.76 -47.84
N ALA A 347 44.95 9.72 -49.11
CA ALA A 347 43.91 8.86 -49.63
C ALA A 347 44.24 7.35 -49.55
N SER A 348 45.52 7.02 -49.49
CA SER A 348 46.00 5.61 -49.37
C SER A 348 45.89 5.08 -47.96
N ILE A 349 45.88 5.93 -46.91
CA ILE A 349 45.92 5.53 -45.51
C ILE A 349 44.75 4.61 -45.10
N PRO A 350 43.48 4.85 -45.47
CA PRO A 350 42.38 3.97 -45.12
C PRO A 350 42.55 2.51 -45.53
N ALA A 351 43.23 2.27 -46.66
CA ALA A 351 43.50 0.93 -47.17
C ALA A 351 44.35 0.09 -46.20
N HIS A 352 45.28 0.74 -45.48
CA HIS A 352 46.12 0.06 -44.47
C HIS A 352 45.33 -0.39 -43.24
N PHE A 353 44.19 0.21 -42.98
CA PHE A 353 43.29 -0.15 -41.87
C PHE A 353 42.14 -1.05 -42.27
N ALA A 354 41.97 -1.36 -43.56
CA ALA A 354 40.80 -2.13 -44.03
C ALA A 354 40.65 -3.47 -43.33
N ALA A 355 41.68 -4.29 -43.29
CA ALA A 355 41.69 -5.59 -42.63
C ALA A 355 41.48 -5.46 -41.11
N TRP A 356 42.08 -4.46 -40.47
CA TRP A 356 41.87 -4.20 -39.05
C TRP A 356 40.44 -3.79 -38.75
N ASN A 357 39.82 -2.92 -39.58
CA ASN A 357 38.42 -2.53 -39.40
C ASN A 357 37.46 -3.71 -39.59
N GLU A 358 37.68 -4.56 -40.58
CA GLU A 358 36.90 -5.77 -40.80
C GLU A 358 36.99 -6.73 -39.57
N TRP A 359 38.22 -6.91 -39.08
CA TRP A 359 38.44 -7.72 -37.89
C TRP A 359 37.77 -7.10 -36.65
N GLN A 360 37.86 -5.80 -36.45
CA GLN A 360 37.15 -5.14 -35.33
C GLN A 360 35.64 -5.19 -35.48
N ALA A 361 35.10 -5.06 -36.69
CA ALA A 361 33.66 -5.20 -36.97
C ALA A 361 33.17 -6.65 -36.72
N ALA A 362 34.01 -7.63 -36.92
CA ALA A 362 33.72 -9.03 -36.63
C ALA A 362 33.91 -9.41 -35.14
N LYS A 363 34.15 -8.43 -34.27
CA LYS A 363 34.40 -8.69 -32.84
C LYS A 363 33.23 -9.38 -32.20
N ALA A 364 33.45 -10.60 -31.69
CA ALA A 364 32.48 -11.41 -30.98
C ALA A 364 32.85 -11.52 -29.50
N GLY A 365 31.89 -11.74 -28.64
CA GLY A 365 32.13 -11.91 -27.20
C GLY A 365 32.57 -10.63 -26.48
N ALA A 366 32.15 -9.46 -26.94
CA ALA A 366 32.58 -8.17 -26.38
C ALA A 366 32.23 -7.98 -24.89
N ALA A 367 31.16 -8.63 -24.41
CA ALA A 367 30.72 -8.50 -23.02
C ALA A 367 31.74 -9.03 -22.00
N ILE A 368 32.57 -10.00 -22.41
CA ILE A 368 33.59 -10.65 -21.53
C ILE A 368 34.99 -10.11 -21.73
N GLU A 369 35.18 -9.14 -22.60
CA GLU A 369 36.52 -8.57 -22.93
C GLU A 369 37.28 -8.07 -21.70
N SER A 370 36.55 -7.55 -20.70
CA SER A 370 37.13 -7.05 -19.44
C SER A 370 37.89 -8.09 -18.62
N LEU A 371 37.67 -9.39 -18.89
CA LEU A 371 38.38 -10.48 -18.23
C LEU A 371 39.80 -10.63 -18.74
N GLY A 372 40.08 -10.24 -20.00
CA GLY A 372 41.33 -10.44 -20.68
C GLY A 372 41.51 -11.87 -21.24
N ILE A 373 42.30 -11.98 -22.31
CA ILE A 373 42.44 -13.25 -23.04
C ILE A 373 43.04 -14.38 -22.20
N ASP A 374 43.98 -14.08 -21.32
CA ASP A 374 44.65 -15.09 -20.49
C ASP A 374 43.65 -15.76 -19.51
N GLN A 375 42.78 -14.96 -18.90
CA GLN A 375 41.75 -15.48 -17.97
C GLN A 375 40.69 -16.28 -18.75
N ILE A 376 40.27 -15.81 -19.93
CA ILE A 376 39.32 -16.52 -20.79
C ILE A 376 39.89 -17.89 -21.19
N ARG A 377 41.16 -17.94 -21.62
CA ARG A 377 41.86 -19.21 -21.96
C ARG A 377 41.97 -20.14 -20.75
N THR A 378 42.18 -19.58 -19.57
CA THR A 378 42.21 -20.37 -18.32
C THR A 378 40.87 -21.05 -18.08
N TYR A 379 39.78 -20.32 -18.23
CA TYR A 379 38.44 -20.89 -18.06
C TYR A 379 38.10 -21.91 -19.16
N LEU A 380 38.48 -21.68 -20.41
CA LEU A 380 38.23 -22.61 -21.50
C LEU A 380 39.03 -23.91 -21.41
N LYS A 381 40.25 -23.89 -20.82
CA LYS A 381 41.11 -25.06 -20.65
C LYS A 381 40.90 -25.82 -19.35
N GLY A 382 40.25 -25.18 -18.37
CA GLY A 382 40.03 -25.76 -17.05
C GLY A 382 38.78 -26.63 -16.98
N GLU A 383 38.57 -27.25 -15.82
CA GLU A 383 37.39 -28.07 -15.51
C GLU A 383 36.22 -27.24 -14.92
N ALA A 384 36.35 -25.90 -14.90
CA ALA A 384 35.40 -25.02 -14.25
C ALA A 384 33.98 -25.10 -14.84
N GLU A 385 33.87 -25.22 -16.18
CA GLU A 385 32.58 -25.43 -16.86
C GLU A 385 31.89 -26.70 -16.38
N THR A 386 32.65 -27.80 -16.34
CA THR A 386 32.17 -29.12 -15.93
C THR A 386 31.76 -29.13 -14.47
N SER A 387 32.58 -28.54 -13.58
CA SER A 387 32.31 -28.48 -12.14
C SER A 387 31.03 -27.70 -11.83
N ILE A 388 30.84 -26.54 -12.47
CA ILE A 388 29.59 -25.76 -12.29
C ILE A 388 28.39 -26.52 -12.86
N ARG A 389 28.52 -27.16 -14.00
CA ARG A 389 27.47 -27.96 -14.60
C ARG A 389 27.09 -29.16 -13.73
N GLU A 390 28.06 -29.82 -13.08
CA GLU A 390 27.81 -30.88 -12.09
C GLU A 390 27.07 -30.33 -10.86
N MET A 391 27.43 -29.13 -10.37
CA MET A 391 26.68 -28.47 -9.27
C MET A 391 25.24 -28.15 -9.66
N ILE A 392 25.02 -27.66 -10.88
CA ILE A 392 23.64 -27.40 -11.38
C ILE A 392 22.85 -28.73 -11.49
N ALA A 393 23.48 -29.78 -11.97
CA ALA A 393 22.85 -31.11 -12.08
C ALA A 393 22.50 -31.68 -10.70
N LEU A 394 23.42 -31.52 -9.73
CA LEU A 394 23.20 -31.94 -8.35
C LEU A 394 22.04 -31.15 -7.72
N ASP A 395 22.02 -29.83 -7.87
CA ASP A 395 20.94 -28.99 -7.38
C ASP A 395 19.60 -29.41 -7.99
N LYS A 396 19.51 -29.55 -9.32
CA LYS A 396 18.32 -30.03 -10.01
C LYS A 396 17.87 -31.42 -9.53
N SER A 397 18.79 -32.31 -9.13
CA SER A 397 18.43 -33.63 -8.63
C SER A 397 17.66 -33.58 -7.30
N LEU A 398 17.85 -32.51 -6.52
CA LEU A 398 17.15 -32.27 -5.25
C LEU A 398 15.78 -31.64 -5.41
N GLU A 399 15.39 -31.19 -6.61
CA GLU A 399 14.13 -30.52 -6.88
C GLU A 399 12.92 -31.33 -6.39
N ALA A 400 12.89 -32.63 -6.65
CA ALA A 400 11.80 -33.51 -6.24
C ALA A 400 11.68 -33.61 -4.72
N GLU A 401 12.82 -33.70 -4.01
CA GLU A 401 12.85 -33.79 -2.56
C GLU A 401 12.37 -32.46 -1.90
N ILE A 402 12.83 -31.34 -2.43
CA ILE A 402 12.46 -30.02 -1.96
C ILE A 402 11.00 -29.69 -2.27
N ASN A 403 10.51 -30.07 -3.44
CA ASN A 403 9.09 -29.95 -3.77
C ASN A 403 8.22 -30.76 -2.80
N ASN A 404 8.65 -31.95 -2.41
CA ASN A 404 7.96 -32.75 -1.41
C ASN A 404 7.95 -32.06 -0.03
N ILE A 405 9.02 -31.38 0.36
CA ILE A 405 9.09 -30.58 1.59
C ILE A 405 8.07 -29.42 1.52
N ALA A 406 7.96 -28.73 0.39
CA ALA A 406 6.96 -27.69 0.19
C ALA A 406 5.52 -28.26 0.25
N LEU A 407 5.31 -29.50 -0.22
CA LEU A 407 4.02 -30.17 -0.07
C LEU A 407 3.72 -30.53 1.39
N VAL A 408 4.72 -30.91 2.20
CA VAL A 408 4.57 -31.11 3.64
C VAL A 408 4.18 -29.81 4.35
N GLU A 409 4.84 -28.69 4.01
CA GLU A 409 4.45 -27.36 4.52
C GLU A 409 2.99 -27.06 4.17
N ARG A 410 2.62 -27.19 2.91
CA ARG A 410 1.27 -26.93 2.42
C ARG A 410 0.23 -27.79 3.11
N LEU A 411 0.48 -29.11 3.26
CA LEU A 411 -0.43 -30.02 3.92
C LEU A 411 -0.59 -29.67 5.39
N THR A 412 0.49 -29.39 6.10
CA THR A 412 0.48 -29.04 7.53
C THR A 412 -0.34 -27.77 7.77
N ARG A 413 -0.10 -26.73 6.97
CA ARG A 413 -0.84 -25.45 7.06
C ARG A 413 -2.31 -25.62 6.73
N TYR A 414 -2.64 -26.34 5.67
CA TYR A 414 -4.05 -26.59 5.30
C TYR A 414 -4.75 -27.44 6.37
N TYR A 415 -4.10 -28.45 6.92
CA TYR A 415 -4.65 -29.27 7.96
C TYR A 415 -5.01 -28.45 9.21
N CYS A 416 -4.19 -27.46 9.58
CA CYS A 416 -4.41 -26.62 10.75
C CYS A 416 -5.41 -25.48 10.49
N ASP A 417 -5.35 -24.80 9.35
CA ASP A 417 -5.98 -23.49 9.14
C ASP A 417 -7.15 -23.52 8.14
N PHE A 418 -7.20 -24.49 7.23
CA PHE A 418 -8.15 -24.47 6.11
C PHE A 418 -9.62 -24.47 6.57
N TYR A 419 -9.96 -25.23 7.60
CA TYR A 419 -11.32 -25.23 8.15
C TYR A 419 -11.69 -23.88 8.77
N THR A 420 -10.75 -23.20 9.39
CA THR A 420 -10.95 -21.82 9.87
C THR A 420 -11.25 -20.87 8.71
N LEU A 421 -10.55 -21.00 7.58
CA LEU A 421 -10.89 -20.25 6.37
C LEU A 421 -12.33 -20.56 5.91
N LEU A 422 -12.71 -21.83 5.80
CA LEU A 422 -14.06 -22.21 5.35
C LEU A 422 -15.17 -21.65 6.26
N ARG A 423 -14.98 -21.66 7.57
CA ARG A 423 -15.92 -21.07 8.54
C ARG A 423 -16.09 -19.56 8.41
N ASN A 424 -15.11 -18.88 7.85
CA ASN A 424 -15.07 -17.42 7.65
C ASN A 424 -15.27 -16.98 6.20
N PHE A 425 -15.28 -17.92 5.27
CA PHE A 425 -15.46 -17.64 3.83
C PHE A 425 -16.82 -18.17 3.33
N VAL A 426 -17.10 -19.44 3.58
CA VAL A 426 -18.32 -20.08 3.11
C VAL A 426 -19.53 -19.72 3.99
N THR A 427 -19.38 -19.78 5.32
CA THR A 427 -20.50 -19.76 6.26
C THR A 427 -20.57 -18.53 7.16
N PHE A 428 -19.47 -17.86 7.47
CA PHE A 428 -19.34 -16.83 8.50
C PHE A 428 -19.77 -17.31 9.89
N THR A 429 -19.62 -18.61 10.17
CA THR A 429 -20.03 -19.21 11.44
C THR A 429 -19.28 -18.61 12.62
N ASP A 430 -17.97 -18.35 12.50
CA ASP A 430 -17.17 -17.77 13.57
C ASP A 430 -17.65 -16.39 13.96
N PHE A 431 -18.04 -15.55 12.99
CA PHE A 431 -18.59 -14.23 13.24
C PHE A 431 -19.88 -14.27 14.06
N TYR A 432 -20.76 -15.23 13.79
CA TYR A 432 -22.05 -15.34 14.46
C TYR A 432 -22.03 -16.21 15.72
N THR A 433 -20.92 -16.84 16.05
CA THR A 433 -20.75 -17.62 17.27
C THR A 433 -20.51 -16.69 18.47
N PRO A 434 -21.31 -16.75 19.54
CA PRO A 434 -21.07 -15.93 20.72
C PRO A 434 -19.68 -16.16 21.33
N GLY A 435 -18.88 -15.10 21.41
CA GLY A 435 -17.49 -15.17 21.88
C GLY A 435 -16.49 -15.68 20.84
N GLY A 436 -16.95 -16.07 19.64
CA GLY A 436 -16.10 -16.36 18.49
C GLY A 436 -15.49 -15.08 17.91
N LEU A 437 -14.35 -15.22 17.26
CA LEU A 437 -13.68 -14.15 16.54
C LEU A 437 -13.48 -14.59 15.09
N SER A 438 -14.08 -13.86 14.16
CA SER A 438 -13.89 -14.08 12.73
C SER A 438 -12.48 -13.67 12.29
N MET A 439 -11.94 -14.29 11.23
CA MET A 439 -10.60 -13.99 10.72
C MET A 439 -10.39 -12.53 10.28
N PHE A 440 -11.46 -11.77 10.03
CA PHE A 440 -11.37 -10.33 9.71
C PHE A 440 -11.40 -9.42 10.95
N GLN A 441 -11.60 -9.96 12.16
CA GLN A 441 -11.60 -9.18 13.40
C GLN A 441 -10.19 -9.09 13.97
N ALA A 442 -9.57 -7.92 13.86
CA ALA A 442 -8.18 -7.70 14.23
C ALA A 442 -7.89 -7.68 15.76
N GLY A 443 -8.92 -7.46 16.57
CA GLY A 443 -8.75 -7.37 18.02
C GLY A 443 -9.89 -6.59 18.68
N ARG A 444 -9.60 -5.93 19.83
CA ARG A 444 -10.56 -5.26 20.69
C ARG A 444 -10.19 -3.81 20.95
N LEU A 445 -11.13 -2.91 20.73
CA LEU A 445 -10.96 -1.48 21.05
C LEU A 445 -11.66 -1.12 22.36
N TYR A 446 -10.90 -0.58 23.31
CA TYR A 446 -11.40 -0.05 24.58
C TYR A 446 -11.52 1.46 24.50
N ILE A 447 -12.74 1.96 24.57
CA ILE A 447 -13.05 3.37 24.50
C ILE A 447 -14.32 3.72 25.27
N ASP A 448 -14.32 4.80 26.05
CA ASP A 448 -15.50 5.35 26.71
C ASP A 448 -16.30 4.30 27.51
N GLN A 449 -15.62 3.55 28.38
CA GLN A 449 -16.18 2.49 29.23
C GLN A 449 -16.83 1.34 28.44
N ARG A 450 -16.37 1.09 27.22
CA ARG A 450 -16.85 -0.03 26.39
C ARG A 450 -15.72 -0.75 25.70
N CYS A 451 -15.97 -2.00 25.37
CA CYS A 451 -15.10 -2.84 24.57
C CYS A 451 -15.81 -3.18 23.26
N CYS A 452 -15.18 -2.86 22.14
CA CYS A 452 -15.68 -3.18 20.80
C CYS A 452 -14.90 -4.38 20.26
N ASP A 453 -15.55 -5.52 20.06
CA ASP A 453 -14.93 -6.74 19.52
C ASP A 453 -14.91 -6.75 17.99
N LEU A 454 -15.79 -5.97 17.34
CA LEU A 454 -15.79 -5.86 15.88
C LEU A 454 -14.88 -4.72 15.44
N CYS A 455 -13.59 -5.02 15.36
CA CYS A 455 -12.54 -4.13 14.83
C CYS A 455 -11.91 -4.80 13.61
N ILE A 456 -11.87 -4.10 12.48
CA ILE A 456 -11.38 -4.59 11.20
C ILE A 456 -10.22 -3.70 10.74
N ARG A 457 -9.14 -4.26 10.23
CA ARG A 457 -8.05 -3.48 9.59
C ARG A 457 -8.58 -2.76 8.36
N VAL A 458 -8.09 -1.58 8.09
CA VAL A 458 -8.46 -0.77 6.93
C VAL A 458 -7.26 -0.70 5.98
N ASN A 459 -7.38 -1.39 4.85
CA ASN A 459 -6.32 -1.43 3.84
C ASN A 459 -6.48 -0.31 2.79
N ASP A 460 -7.72 0.14 2.54
CA ASP A 460 -8.06 1.14 1.52
C ASP A 460 -9.04 2.18 2.08
N MET A 461 -8.51 3.26 2.65
CA MET A 461 -9.32 4.32 3.26
C MET A 461 -10.22 5.07 2.25
N PRO A 462 -9.81 5.40 1.02
CA PRO A 462 -10.67 5.93 -0.04
C PRO A 462 -11.90 5.06 -0.29
N LYS A 463 -11.73 3.76 -0.42
CA LYS A 463 -12.82 2.82 -0.68
C LYS A 463 -13.78 2.70 0.52
N HIS A 464 -13.24 2.66 1.74
CA HIS A 464 -14.04 2.75 2.97
C HIS A 464 -14.86 4.04 3.04
N ASN A 465 -14.30 5.18 2.62
CA ASN A 465 -15.02 6.45 2.60
C ASN A 465 -16.27 6.41 1.71
N THR A 466 -16.22 5.64 0.63
CA THR A 466 -17.32 5.52 -0.34
C THR A 466 -18.37 4.50 0.12
N MET A 467 -17.92 3.34 0.61
CA MET A 467 -18.80 2.16 0.81
C MET A 467 -19.31 2.01 2.23
N ALA A 468 -18.49 2.29 3.25
CA ALA A 468 -18.81 1.96 4.64
C ALA A 468 -20.07 2.67 5.19
N GLY A 469 -20.43 3.81 4.63
CA GLY A 469 -21.67 4.52 4.99
C GLY A 469 -22.96 3.73 4.72
N TYR A 470 -22.92 2.82 3.74
CA TYR A 470 -24.10 1.99 3.40
C TYR A 470 -24.34 0.86 4.41
N SER A 471 -23.40 0.56 5.30
CA SER A 471 -23.55 -0.47 6.33
C SER A 471 -24.67 -0.18 7.33
N GLY A 472 -25.02 1.09 7.53
CA GLY A 472 -25.96 1.53 8.57
C GLY A 472 -25.45 1.33 10.00
N ILE A 473 -24.16 0.95 10.17
CA ILE A 473 -23.47 0.76 11.46
C ILE A 473 -22.78 2.07 11.83
N CYS A 474 -22.72 2.40 13.12
CA CYS A 474 -21.88 3.48 13.61
C CYS A 474 -20.42 2.99 13.61
N LEU A 475 -19.57 3.62 12.80
CA LEU A 475 -18.20 3.21 12.58
C LEU A 475 -17.22 4.28 13.05
N VAL A 476 -16.21 3.86 13.79
CA VAL A 476 -15.14 4.72 14.30
C VAL A 476 -13.82 4.26 13.70
N TYR A 477 -13.21 5.11 12.89
CA TYR A 477 -11.89 4.89 12.31
C TYR A 477 -10.83 5.40 13.25
N CYS A 478 -9.82 4.60 13.47
CA CYS A 478 -8.74 4.90 14.40
C CYS A 478 -7.39 4.59 13.78
N ASP A 479 -6.43 5.48 14.00
CA ASP A 479 -5.02 5.20 13.76
C ASP A 479 -4.41 4.59 15.01
N CYS A 480 -3.78 3.45 14.85
CA CYS A 480 -3.16 2.65 15.89
C CYS A 480 -1.65 2.60 15.69
N THR A 481 -0.89 2.80 16.76
CA THR A 481 0.58 2.71 16.74
C THR A 481 1.02 1.80 17.89
N SER A 482 1.77 0.75 17.58
CA SER A 482 2.41 -0.09 18.59
C SER A 482 3.89 0.26 18.71
N LYS A 483 4.33 0.56 19.93
CA LYS A 483 5.75 0.74 20.23
C LYS A 483 6.49 -0.58 20.33
N THR A 484 5.79 -1.63 20.74
CA THR A 484 6.34 -2.97 20.92
C THR A 484 6.68 -3.62 19.59
N LYS A 485 5.78 -3.50 18.60
CA LYS A 485 5.96 -4.04 17.25
C LYS A 485 6.63 -3.05 16.29
N ASN A 486 6.72 -1.77 16.66
CA ASN A 486 7.17 -0.67 15.80
C ASN A 486 6.35 -0.56 14.49
N GLU A 487 5.04 -0.80 14.58
CA GLU A 487 4.12 -0.83 13.46
C GLU A 487 3.02 0.21 13.61
N LYS A 488 2.42 0.56 12.48
CA LYS A 488 1.24 1.43 12.41
C LYS A 488 0.17 0.74 11.58
N MET A 489 -1.08 0.87 12.00
CA MET A 489 -2.23 0.41 11.22
C MET A 489 -3.43 1.33 11.47
N THR A 490 -4.35 1.34 10.52
CA THR A 490 -5.67 1.96 10.69
C THR A 490 -6.70 0.84 10.88
N ILE A 491 -7.60 1.03 11.84
CA ILE A 491 -8.71 0.11 12.08
C ILE A 491 -10.04 0.86 11.97
N VAL A 492 -11.09 0.11 11.67
CA VAL A 492 -12.48 0.54 11.83
C VAL A 492 -13.16 -0.29 12.89
N ALA A 493 -13.65 0.35 13.96
CA ALA A 493 -14.40 -0.28 15.03
C ALA A 493 -15.89 0.00 14.87
N ALA A 494 -16.72 -1.04 15.02
CA ALA A 494 -18.17 -0.94 14.97
C ALA A 494 -18.74 -0.71 16.35
N LEU A 495 -19.40 0.41 16.59
CA LEU A 495 -20.17 0.70 17.80
C LEU A 495 -21.59 0.20 17.60
N THR A 496 -21.98 -0.86 18.31
CA THR A 496 -23.27 -1.53 18.13
C THR A 496 -24.21 -1.44 19.32
N ASP A 497 -23.71 -1.00 20.49
CA ASP A 497 -24.50 -0.70 21.70
C ASP A 497 -23.97 0.54 22.44
N GLY A 498 -24.80 1.16 23.30
CA GLY A 498 -24.54 2.39 24.04
C GLY A 498 -25.00 3.66 23.31
N ASP A 499 -24.21 4.74 23.43
CA ASP A 499 -24.39 6.03 22.73
C ASP A 499 -23.04 6.55 22.21
N ILE A 500 -23.06 7.69 21.50
CA ILE A 500 -21.83 8.28 20.94
C ILE A 500 -21.49 9.65 21.53
N ASP A 501 -22.12 10.00 22.66
CA ASP A 501 -22.06 11.36 23.18
C ASP A 501 -20.64 11.86 23.50
N ASN A 502 -19.78 10.92 23.96
CA ASN A 502 -18.39 11.19 24.31
C ASN A 502 -17.39 10.73 23.23
N ILE A 503 -17.84 10.26 22.06
CA ILE A 503 -16.98 9.80 20.98
C ILE A 503 -16.75 10.97 20.03
N MET A 504 -15.49 11.40 19.88
CA MET A 504 -15.13 12.52 19.02
C MET A 504 -13.78 12.28 18.35
N VAL A 505 -13.56 12.90 17.19
CA VAL A 505 -12.28 12.85 16.48
C VAL A 505 -11.18 13.47 17.35
N GLY A 506 -10.02 12.86 17.40
CA GLY A 506 -8.89 13.23 18.24
C GLY A 506 -8.91 12.61 19.65
N ARG A 507 -9.95 11.87 20.03
CA ARG A 507 -9.98 11.16 21.31
C ARG A 507 -9.08 9.93 21.26
N ASN A 508 -8.33 9.69 22.33
CA ASN A 508 -7.47 8.53 22.50
C ASN A 508 -8.27 7.32 23.02
N ALA A 509 -7.81 6.14 22.63
CA ALA A 509 -8.33 4.84 23.02
C ALA A 509 -7.17 3.84 23.12
N ILE A 510 -7.42 2.62 23.54
CA ILE A 510 -6.44 1.53 23.52
C ILE A 510 -7.03 0.39 22.72
N PHE A 511 -6.24 -0.11 21.76
CA PHE A 511 -6.57 -1.31 20.99
C PHE A 511 -5.65 -2.43 21.42
N TYR A 512 -6.21 -3.63 21.60
CA TYR A 512 -5.46 -4.86 21.81
C TYR A 512 -5.68 -5.76 20.62
N ASP A 513 -4.59 -6.21 20.00
CA ASP A 513 -4.64 -7.19 18.92
C ASP A 513 -4.95 -8.61 19.47
N ARG A 514 -5.03 -9.59 18.58
CA ARG A 514 -5.31 -10.98 19.00
C ARG A 514 -4.21 -11.63 19.83
N GLN A 515 -3.00 -11.10 19.77
CA GLN A 515 -1.86 -11.53 20.57
C GLN A 515 -1.79 -10.80 21.93
N ASN A 516 -2.81 -9.97 22.24
CA ASN A 516 -2.89 -9.09 23.40
C ASN A 516 -1.77 -8.04 23.48
N CYS A 517 -1.15 -7.68 22.35
CA CYS A 517 -0.26 -6.53 22.29
C CYS A 517 -1.10 -5.24 22.29
N ASP A 518 -0.65 -4.25 23.02
CA ASP A 518 -1.27 -2.94 23.14
C ASP A 518 -0.86 -1.99 22.01
N TRP A 519 -1.82 -1.16 21.59
CA TRP A 519 -1.65 -0.16 20.55
C TRP A 519 -2.24 1.17 21.04
N ASP A 520 -1.43 2.21 21.04
CA ASP A 520 -1.89 3.59 21.25
C ASP A 520 -2.78 3.98 20.06
N THR A 521 -4.01 4.38 20.36
CA THR A 521 -5.04 4.55 19.33
C THR A 521 -5.67 5.92 19.40
N THR A 522 -5.87 6.59 18.26
CA THR A 522 -6.53 7.90 18.15
C THR A 522 -7.63 7.87 17.10
N ILE A 523 -8.82 8.39 17.42
CA ILE A 523 -9.94 8.47 16.49
C ILE A 523 -9.64 9.52 15.41
N ILE A 524 -9.70 9.12 14.13
CA ILE A 524 -9.50 10.00 12.98
C ILE A 524 -10.80 10.37 12.27
N LYS A 525 -11.80 9.49 12.31
CA LYS A 525 -13.08 9.70 11.61
C LYS A 525 -14.21 8.91 12.26
N ILE A 526 -15.43 9.44 12.17
CA ILE A 526 -16.65 8.80 12.66
C ILE A 526 -17.72 8.83 11.55
N ILE A 527 -18.33 7.68 11.28
CA ILE A 527 -19.57 7.56 10.49
C ILE A 527 -20.73 7.42 11.47
N ASP A 528 -21.47 8.51 11.65
CA ASP A 528 -22.56 8.58 12.64
C ASP A 528 -23.83 7.89 12.11
N ASN A 529 -24.16 6.76 12.71
CA ASN A 529 -25.43 6.05 12.53
C ASN A 529 -26.05 5.72 13.88
N PRO A 530 -27.37 5.56 13.98
CA PRO A 530 -28.01 5.21 15.24
C PRO A 530 -27.46 3.91 15.84
N ILE A 531 -27.09 3.96 17.13
CA ILE A 531 -26.58 2.79 17.87
C ILE A 531 -27.72 2.12 18.64
N SER A 532 -28.62 2.91 19.25
CA SER A 532 -29.71 2.40 20.07
C SER A 532 -30.98 3.24 19.91
N ILE A 533 -32.14 2.65 20.22
CA ILE A 533 -33.44 3.34 20.23
C ILE A 533 -33.43 4.44 21.30
N ARG A 534 -32.77 4.20 22.44
CA ARG A 534 -32.62 5.19 23.52
C ARG A 534 -31.88 6.43 23.05
N GLN A 535 -30.80 6.28 22.32
CA GLN A 535 -30.06 7.38 21.71
C GLN A 535 -30.95 8.16 20.73
N ALA A 536 -31.72 7.45 19.91
CA ALA A 536 -32.61 8.07 18.92
C ALA A 536 -33.74 8.86 19.56
N PHE A 537 -34.24 8.43 20.71
CA PHE A 537 -35.24 9.19 21.49
C PHE A 537 -34.69 10.55 21.91
N TRP A 538 -33.48 10.63 22.40
CA TRP A 538 -32.86 11.87 22.85
C TRP A 538 -32.23 12.70 21.72
N SER A 539 -32.05 12.13 20.53
CA SER A 539 -31.38 12.77 19.39
C SER A 539 -31.97 14.11 18.97
N PRO A 540 -33.29 14.30 18.85
CA PRO A 540 -33.88 15.60 18.48
C PRO A 540 -33.52 16.70 19.49
N TYR A 541 -33.59 16.38 20.78
CA TYR A 541 -33.33 17.36 21.87
C TYR A 541 -31.84 17.72 21.92
N LYS A 542 -30.96 16.75 21.75
CA LYS A 542 -29.51 16.98 21.70
C LYS A 542 -29.09 17.81 20.48
N LYS A 543 -29.70 17.55 19.30
CA LYS A 543 -29.49 18.38 18.11
C LYS A 543 -29.94 19.81 18.31
N MET A 544 -31.08 19.99 18.90
CA MET A 544 -31.65 21.35 19.22
C MET A 544 -30.75 22.06 20.23
N SER A 545 -30.31 21.39 21.30
CA SER A 545 -29.41 21.97 22.30
C SER A 545 -28.07 22.39 21.68
N ARG A 546 -27.47 21.54 20.83
CA ARG A 546 -26.21 21.87 20.11
C ARG A 546 -26.39 23.03 19.13
N MET A 547 -27.55 23.13 18.46
CA MET A 547 -27.86 24.23 17.56
C MET A 547 -28.00 25.55 18.35
N ILE A 548 -28.68 25.52 19.48
CA ILE A 548 -28.81 26.69 20.37
C ILE A 548 -27.42 27.08 20.91
N ALA A 549 -26.62 26.13 21.38
CA ALA A 549 -25.27 26.39 21.88
C ALA A 549 -24.37 27.03 20.82
N LYS A 550 -24.40 26.52 19.57
CA LYS A 550 -23.65 27.10 18.44
C LYS A 550 -24.14 28.51 18.06
N GLN A 551 -25.46 28.77 18.17
CA GLN A 551 -26.02 30.13 17.96
C GLN A 551 -25.58 31.08 19.07
N MET A 552 -25.60 30.62 20.32
CA MET A 552 -25.12 31.42 21.47
C MET A 552 -23.61 31.72 21.38
N GLU A 553 -22.80 30.73 20.96
CA GLU A 553 -21.38 30.90 20.73
C GLU A 553 -21.07 31.89 19.59
N LYS A 554 -21.84 31.82 18.47
CA LYS A 554 -21.74 32.80 17.40
C LYS A 554 -22.15 34.21 17.86
N VAL A 555 -23.19 34.35 18.70
CA VAL A 555 -23.59 35.61 19.25
C VAL A 555 -22.58 36.13 20.27
N ALA A 556 -21.98 35.24 21.09
CA ALA A 556 -20.93 35.61 22.04
C ALA A 556 -19.65 36.06 21.30
N SER A 557 -19.20 35.29 20.29
CA SER A 557 -17.99 35.62 19.49
C SER A 557 -18.20 36.89 18.62
N SER A 558 -19.40 37.15 18.16
CA SER A 558 -19.73 38.40 17.44
C SER A 558 -19.75 39.62 18.39
N LYS A 559 -20.18 39.43 19.65
CA LYS A 559 -20.07 40.47 20.69
C LYS A 559 -18.64 40.73 21.11
N GLU A 560 -17.83 39.69 21.25
CA GLU A 560 -16.38 39.77 21.59
C GLU A 560 -15.63 40.52 20.48
N LYS A 561 -15.86 40.17 19.21
CA LYS A 561 -15.29 40.89 18.07
C LYS A 561 -15.83 42.36 17.95
N ALA A 562 -17.05 42.62 18.36
CA ALA A 562 -17.59 43.98 18.38
C ALA A 562 -17.02 44.83 19.53
N VAL A 563 -16.70 44.20 20.67
CA VAL A 563 -16.01 44.86 21.79
C VAL A 563 -14.53 45.10 21.46
N ASP A 564 -13.84 44.15 20.86
CA ASP A 564 -12.48 44.32 20.39
C ASP A 564 -12.33 45.37 19.29
N SER A 565 -13.26 45.41 18.35
CA SER A 565 -13.30 46.47 17.32
C SER A 565 -13.65 47.85 17.88
N SER A 566 -14.43 47.91 18.94
CA SER A 566 -14.73 49.20 19.61
C SER A 566 -13.59 49.64 20.52
N LEU A 567 -12.81 48.73 21.13
CA LEU A 567 -11.61 49.03 21.86
C LEU A 567 -10.45 49.45 20.94
N SER A 568 -10.24 48.75 19.83
CA SER A 568 -9.21 49.12 18.85
C SER A 568 -9.51 50.46 18.17
N SER A 569 -10.77 50.74 17.82
CA SER A 569 -11.16 52.00 17.25
C SER A 569 -11.13 53.16 18.28
N GLY A 570 -11.21 52.86 19.58
CA GLY A 570 -11.02 53.81 20.66
C GLY A 570 -9.57 54.20 20.88
N VAL A 571 -8.64 53.23 20.70
CA VAL A 571 -7.21 53.47 20.84
C VAL A 571 -6.64 54.19 19.63
N ASP A 572 -7.10 53.87 18.40
CA ASP A 572 -6.66 54.54 17.17
C ASP A 572 -7.14 56.02 17.11
N LYS A 573 -8.31 56.37 17.70
CA LYS A 573 -8.75 57.74 17.77
C LYS A 573 -7.99 58.59 18.80
N SER A 574 -7.38 57.99 19.81
CA SER A 574 -6.55 58.72 20.80
C SER A 574 -5.11 58.94 20.34
N THR A 575 -4.59 58.10 19.46
CA THR A 575 -3.25 58.25 18.90
C THR A 575 -3.22 59.16 17.65
N SER A 576 -4.31 59.27 16.88
CA SER A 576 -4.38 60.15 15.72
C SER A 576 -4.52 61.65 16.05
N HIS A 577 -4.88 62.02 17.31
CA HIS A 577 -4.98 63.42 17.76
C HIS A 577 -3.63 63.96 18.29
N VAL A 578 -2.61 63.14 18.52
CA VAL A 578 -1.30 63.59 18.96
C VAL A 578 -0.32 63.77 17.81
N GLU A 579 -0.51 63.09 16.67
CA GLU A 579 0.38 63.16 15.52
C GLU A 579 0.03 64.22 14.46
N SER A 580 -1.15 64.86 14.53
CA SER A 580 -1.56 65.89 13.58
C SER A 580 -1.03 67.32 13.93
N GLY A 581 -0.13 67.42 14.93
CA GLY A 581 0.42 68.72 15.38
C GLY A 581 1.82 69.09 14.81
N ILE A 582 2.52 68.20 14.14
CA ILE A 582 3.85 68.48 13.63
C ILE A 582 3.99 67.88 12.24
N ASN A 583 3.64 68.65 11.20
CA ASN A 583 4.26 68.65 9.88
C ASN A 583 3.32 69.27 8.84
N ARG A 584 3.18 70.60 8.96
CA ARG A 584 2.82 71.43 7.80
C ARG A 584 4.07 72.15 7.39
N SER A 585 4.76 71.61 6.37
CA SER A 585 5.48 72.41 5.36
C SER A 585 6.24 71.46 4.40
N ILE A 586 6.12 71.90 3.14
CA ILE A 586 7.02 71.64 1.99
C ILE A 586 6.55 70.55 1.01
N GLN A 587 5.74 70.99 0.09
CA GLN A 587 5.94 71.15 -1.36
C GLN A 587 5.98 69.94 -2.29
N ALA A 588 5.00 69.99 -3.22
CA ALA A 588 5.11 69.94 -4.69
C ALA A 588 5.23 68.59 -5.41
N ASN A 589 4.13 68.22 -6.04
CA ASN A 589 3.85 67.59 -7.35
C ASN A 589 5.03 67.30 -8.33
N PRO A 590 4.93 66.36 -9.34
CA PRO A 590 3.73 65.81 -9.97
C PRO A 590 3.76 64.27 -10.31
N ALA A 591 2.56 63.75 -10.68
CA ALA A 591 2.23 62.50 -11.28
C ALA A 591 2.95 62.18 -12.63
N PRO A 592 2.86 61.03 -13.36
CA PRO A 592 1.78 60.01 -13.30
C PRO A 592 2.25 58.53 -13.43
N ALA A 593 1.39 57.56 -13.19
CA ALA A 593 0.99 56.50 -14.11
C ALA A 593 0.32 55.33 -13.43
N ALA A 594 -0.66 54.81 -14.12
CA ALA A 594 -1.70 53.90 -13.79
C ALA A 594 -1.37 52.46 -13.46
N SER A 595 -2.28 51.82 -12.68
CA SER A 595 -2.91 50.48 -12.80
C SER A 595 -2.56 49.45 -11.72
N PRO A 596 -3.44 48.48 -11.43
CA PRO A 596 -4.90 48.43 -11.46
C PRO A 596 -5.58 48.14 -10.10
N THR A 597 -6.79 48.53 -10.03
CA THR A 597 -7.81 48.42 -8.99
C THR A 597 -8.03 47.01 -8.44
N ALA A 598 -7.94 46.86 -7.11
CA ALA A 598 -8.67 45.81 -6.39
C ALA A 598 -10.13 46.24 -6.21
N PRO A 599 -11.13 45.34 -6.27
CA PRO A 599 -12.52 45.71 -6.18
C PRO A 599 -12.86 46.17 -4.76
N ALA A 600 -13.48 47.33 -4.70
CA ALA A 600 -14.02 47.92 -3.48
C ALA A 600 -15.11 47.03 -2.87
N ALA A 601 -15.05 46.81 -1.56
CA ALA A 601 -16.14 46.20 -0.80
C ALA A 601 -17.45 47.00 -1.01
N PRO A 602 -18.58 46.29 -1.24
CA PRO A 602 -19.86 46.98 -1.45
C PRO A 602 -20.30 47.74 -0.19
N PRO A 603 -20.90 48.89 -0.33
CA PRO A 603 -21.37 49.67 0.82
C PRO A 603 -22.39 48.88 1.63
N PHE A 604 -22.28 48.97 2.93
CA PHE A 604 -23.17 48.33 3.92
C PHE A 604 -24.61 48.78 3.70
N ASP A 605 -25.42 47.88 3.12
CA ASP A 605 -26.84 48.16 2.79
C ASP A 605 -27.71 48.00 4.02
N ILE A 606 -27.96 49.09 4.71
CA ILE A 606 -28.83 49.18 5.89
C ILE A 606 -30.22 48.63 5.58
N GLY A 607 -30.68 48.75 4.32
CA GLY A 607 -31.99 48.25 3.89
C GLY A 607 -32.15 46.74 3.96
N LYS A 608 -31.05 45.98 3.63
CA LYS A 608 -31.06 44.53 3.79
C LYS A 608 -31.06 44.08 5.24
N PHE A 609 -30.40 44.82 6.12
CA PHE A 609 -30.41 44.55 7.56
C PHE A 609 -31.79 44.79 8.19
N VAL A 610 -32.47 45.87 7.83
CA VAL A 610 -33.83 46.13 8.28
C VAL A 610 -34.78 45.04 7.77
N GLY A 611 -34.63 44.58 6.54
CA GLY A 611 -35.40 43.47 5.97
C GLY A 611 -35.17 42.14 6.71
N ILE A 612 -33.93 41.84 7.07
CA ILE A 612 -33.58 40.61 7.84
C ILE A 612 -34.13 40.70 9.27
N PHE A 613 -34.05 41.86 9.94
CA PHE A 613 -34.65 42.07 11.27
C PHE A 613 -36.15 42.03 11.24
N ALA A 614 -36.79 42.59 10.21
CA ALA A 614 -38.24 42.49 10.00
C ALA A 614 -38.67 41.03 9.75
N ALA A 615 -37.94 40.27 8.93
CA ALA A 615 -38.21 38.85 8.69
C ALA A 615 -37.98 38.00 9.95
N ILE A 616 -36.96 38.27 10.73
CA ILE A 616 -36.71 37.59 12.03
C ILE A 616 -37.78 37.95 13.04
N SER A 617 -38.20 39.21 13.11
CA SER A 617 -39.28 39.66 14.01
C SER A 617 -40.62 39.07 13.62
N LEU A 618 -40.92 38.95 12.32
CA LEU A 618 -42.10 38.27 11.81
C LEU A 618 -42.09 36.77 12.12
N ALA A 619 -40.94 36.13 11.91
CA ALA A 619 -40.78 34.72 12.25
C ALA A 619 -40.88 34.48 13.76
N LEU A 620 -40.26 35.32 14.59
CA LEU A 620 -40.39 35.25 16.05
C LEU A 620 -41.84 35.56 16.50
N GLY A 621 -42.53 36.48 15.83
CA GLY A 621 -43.95 36.75 16.07
C GLY A 621 -44.84 35.57 15.71
N ALA A 622 -44.62 34.93 14.57
CA ALA A 622 -45.33 33.73 14.17
C ALA A 622 -45.04 32.54 15.12
N ILE A 623 -43.77 32.36 15.53
CA ILE A 623 -43.42 31.36 16.54
C ILE A 623 -44.07 31.69 17.88
N GLY A 624 -44.08 32.96 18.28
CA GLY A 624 -44.73 33.42 19.51
C GLY A 624 -46.22 33.14 19.52
N THR A 625 -46.93 33.39 18.41
CA THR A 625 -48.38 33.08 18.30
C THR A 625 -48.64 31.58 18.35
N VAL A 626 -47.81 30.74 17.71
CA VAL A 626 -47.92 29.28 17.79
C VAL A 626 -47.66 28.79 19.21
N ILE A 627 -46.63 29.31 19.90
CA ILE A 627 -46.32 28.95 21.28
C ILE A 627 -47.47 29.37 22.22
N MET A 628 -48.02 30.58 22.04
CA MET A 628 -49.16 31.08 22.83
C MET A 628 -50.44 30.26 22.55
N SER A 629 -50.68 29.86 21.31
CA SER A 629 -51.81 28.99 20.96
C SER A 629 -51.67 27.61 21.60
N ILE A 630 -50.46 27.02 21.57
CA ILE A 630 -50.18 25.76 22.24
C ILE A 630 -50.33 25.89 23.76
N LEU A 631 -49.80 26.96 24.35
CA LEU A 631 -49.90 27.22 25.78
C LEU A 631 -51.35 27.44 26.22
N SER A 632 -52.11 28.22 25.46
CA SER A 632 -53.55 28.47 25.75
C SER A 632 -54.35 27.17 25.59
N GLY A 633 -54.04 26.34 24.58
CA GLY A 633 -54.63 25.00 24.41
C GLY A 633 -54.28 24.07 25.59
N PHE A 634 -53.02 24.10 26.02
CA PHE A 634 -52.54 23.28 27.17
C PHE A 634 -53.21 23.71 28.49
N LEU A 635 -53.37 25.00 28.73
CA LEU A 635 -54.03 25.50 29.95
C LEU A 635 -55.53 25.25 30.00
N LYS A 636 -56.18 24.94 28.87
CA LYS A 636 -57.62 24.54 28.81
C LYS A 636 -57.83 23.03 29.11
N LEU A 637 -56.75 22.26 29.21
CA LEU A 637 -56.85 20.83 29.53
C LEU A 637 -57.15 20.60 30.99
N SER A 638 -57.93 19.57 31.28
CA SER A 638 -58.12 19.09 32.64
C SER A 638 -56.79 18.66 33.26
N TRP A 639 -56.61 18.83 34.57
CA TRP A 639 -55.35 18.60 35.28
C TRP A 639 -54.74 17.22 35.01
N TRP A 640 -55.53 16.18 34.80
CA TRP A 640 -55.07 14.81 34.49
C TRP A 640 -54.68 14.65 33.01
N GLN A 641 -55.15 15.52 32.12
CA GLN A 641 -54.79 15.53 30.69
C GLN A 641 -53.48 16.25 30.42
N MET A 642 -53.02 17.15 31.28
CA MET A 642 -51.78 17.88 31.13
C MET A 642 -50.54 16.98 31.08
N PRO A 643 -50.33 15.99 32.00
CA PRO A 643 -49.21 15.05 31.89
C PRO A 643 -49.28 14.23 30.60
N LEU A 644 -50.48 13.82 30.19
CA LEU A 644 -50.69 13.06 28.95
C LEU A 644 -50.33 13.87 27.71
N ALA A 645 -50.69 15.16 27.69
CA ALA A 645 -50.32 16.07 26.61
C ALA A 645 -48.81 16.29 26.52
N ILE A 646 -48.12 16.44 27.66
CA ILE A 646 -46.62 16.53 27.69
C ILE A 646 -46.02 15.26 27.14
N VAL A 647 -46.46 14.08 27.57
CA VAL A 647 -45.99 12.80 27.03
C VAL A 647 -46.29 12.69 25.55
N GLY A 648 -47.47 13.14 25.11
CA GLY A 648 -47.86 13.18 23.69
C GLY A 648 -46.95 14.07 22.84
N ILE A 649 -46.58 15.25 23.31
CA ILE A 649 -45.62 16.14 22.62
C ILE A 649 -44.26 15.54 22.55
N ILE A 650 -43.76 14.98 23.68
CA ILE A 650 -42.45 14.30 23.71
C ILE A 650 -42.42 13.13 22.72
N LEU A 651 -43.49 12.32 22.69
CA LEU A 651 -43.61 11.20 21.75
C LEU A 651 -43.69 11.71 20.30
N ALA A 652 -44.49 12.75 20.02
CA ALA A 652 -44.62 13.32 18.69
C ALA A 652 -43.26 13.80 18.12
N ILE A 653 -42.40 14.35 18.97
CA ILE A 653 -41.03 14.78 18.57
C ILE A 653 -40.10 13.61 18.43
N SER A 654 -40.13 12.63 19.35
CA SER A 654 -39.16 11.53 19.42
C SER A 654 -39.56 10.31 18.58
N LEU A 655 -40.85 10.05 18.38
CA LEU A 655 -41.33 8.85 17.69
C LEU A 655 -40.81 8.72 16.25
N PRO A 656 -40.79 9.76 15.40
CA PRO A 656 -40.24 9.66 14.06
C PRO A 656 -38.79 9.24 14.06
N SER A 657 -37.94 9.81 14.95
CA SER A 657 -36.54 9.48 15.05
C SER A 657 -36.33 8.06 15.59
N MET A 658 -37.15 7.61 16.53
CA MET A 658 -37.14 6.24 17.05
C MET A 658 -37.49 5.20 15.97
N VAL A 659 -38.55 5.47 15.17
CA VAL A 659 -38.96 4.56 14.09
C VAL A 659 -37.90 4.49 13.02
N ILE A 660 -37.30 5.60 12.59
CA ILE A 660 -36.22 5.62 11.61
C ILE A 660 -35.01 4.86 12.17
N ALA A 661 -34.65 5.08 13.43
CA ALA A 661 -33.56 4.36 14.08
C ALA A 661 -33.83 2.86 14.16
N TRP A 662 -35.05 2.46 14.56
CA TRP A 662 -35.45 1.06 14.64
C TRP A 662 -35.35 0.37 13.26
N LEU A 663 -35.80 1.03 12.19
CA LEU A 663 -35.66 0.52 10.83
C LEU A 663 -34.19 0.37 10.41
N LYS A 664 -33.36 1.39 10.71
CA LYS A 664 -31.92 1.32 10.42
C LYS A 664 -31.21 0.22 11.23
N LEU A 665 -31.51 0.11 12.52
CA LEU A 665 -30.90 -0.91 13.39
C LEU A 665 -31.23 -2.34 12.97
N ARG A 666 -32.36 -2.57 12.33
CA ARG A 666 -32.73 -3.89 11.76
C ARG A 666 -32.07 -4.18 10.44
N LYS A 667 -31.61 -3.14 9.71
CA LYS A 667 -31.01 -3.27 8.37
C LYS A 667 -29.49 -3.09 8.38
N ARG A 668 -28.86 -3.07 9.56
CA ARG A 668 -27.39 -2.98 9.64
C ARG A 668 -26.76 -4.18 8.96
N ASP A 669 -25.81 -3.91 8.08
CA ASP A 669 -25.11 -4.91 7.27
C ASP A 669 -23.60 -4.62 7.28
N LEU A 670 -22.80 -5.65 7.58
CA LEU A 670 -21.36 -5.55 7.60
C LEU A 670 -20.74 -5.69 6.19
N ALA A 671 -21.47 -6.25 5.23
CA ALA A 671 -20.97 -6.51 3.88
C ALA A 671 -20.28 -5.30 3.23
N PRO A 672 -20.84 -4.05 3.24
CA PRO A 672 -20.17 -2.90 2.63
C PRO A 672 -18.82 -2.53 3.27
N VAL A 673 -18.60 -2.88 4.54
CA VAL A 673 -17.31 -2.63 5.23
C VAL A 673 -16.28 -3.67 4.79
N LEU A 674 -16.68 -4.93 4.65
CA LEU A 674 -15.81 -6.01 4.16
C LEU A 674 -15.50 -5.82 2.67
N ASP A 675 -16.48 -5.43 1.85
CA ASP A 675 -16.27 -5.10 0.43
C ASP A 675 -15.27 -3.95 0.26
N ALA A 676 -15.31 -2.97 1.16
CA ALA A 676 -14.33 -1.88 1.18
C ALA A 676 -12.90 -2.40 1.45
N ASN A 677 -12.75 -3.48 2.21
CA ASN A 677 -11.48 -4.16 2.46
C ASN A 677 -11.07 -5.18 1.39
N GLY A 678 -11.80 -5.23 0.28
CA GLY A 678 -11.44 -6.10 -0.84
C GLY A 678 -12.10 -7.48 -0.84
N TRP A 679 -13.02 -7.75 0.07
CA TRP A 679 -13.88 -8.92 -0.02
C TRP A 679 -14.87 -8.79 -1.18
N ALA A 680 -15.41 -9.89 -1.63
CA ALA A 680 -16.61 -9.94 -2.46
C ALA A 680 -17.69 -10.69 -1.69
N ILE A 681 -18.49 -9.96 -0.92
CA ILE A 681 -19.53 -10.52 -0.08
C ILE A 681 -20.79 -10.77 -0.92
N ASN A 682 -21.23 -12.02 -0.94
CA ASN A 682 -22.36 -12.47 -1.75
C ASN A 682 -23.68 -12.49 -0.97
N ALA A 683 -23.63 -12.74 0.34
CA ALA A 683 -24.79 -12.78 1.21
C ALA A 683 -24.81 -11.59 2.18
N ARG A 684 -25.99 -11.25 2.72
CA ARG A 684 -26.06 -10.22 3.76
C ARG A 684 -25.39 -10.68 5.04
N VAL A 685 -24.62 -9.75 5.64
CA VAL A 685 -23.96 -9.96 6.94
C VAL A 685 -24.66 -9.08 7.97
N THR A 686 -25.89 -9.46 8.32
CA THR A 686 -26.78 -8.65 9.15
C THR A 686 -26.30 -8.59 10.60
N VAL A 687 -26.22 -7.37 11.16
CA VAL A 687 -25.93 -7.10 12.58
C VAL A 687 -27.21 -6.56 13.23
N ASN A 688 -28.08 -7.47 13.66
CA ASN A 688 -29.33 -7.11 14.34
C ASN A 688 -29.07 -6.56 15.76
N ILE A 689 -30.11 -6.06 16.44
CA ILE A 689 -29.98 -5.39 17.74
C ILE A 689 -29.43 -6.34 18.81
N LEU A 690 -29.87 -7.61 18.82
CA LEU A 690 -29.45 -8.59 19.83
C LEU A 690 -28.02 -9.02 19.62
N PHE A 691 -27.66 -9.35 18.39
CA PHE A 691 -26.30 -9.69 18.03
C PHE A 691 -25.34 -8.50 18.19
N GLY A 692 -25.77 -7.27 17.85
CA GLY A 692 -24.96 -6.06 18.06
C GLY A 692 -24.56 -5.85 19.52
N LYS A 693 -25.38 -6.26 20.48
CA LYS A 693 -25.03 -6.18 21.91
C LYS A 693 -23.92 -7.15 22.33
N THR A 694 -23.68 -8.21 21.58
CA THR A 694 -22.56 -9.12 21.81
C THR A 694 -21.26 -8.66 21.18
N LEU A 695 -21.29 -7.63 20.30
CA LEU A 695 -20.13 -7.08 19.64
C LEU A 695 -19.60 -5.80 20.32
N THR A 696 -20.42 -5.15 21.15
CA THR A 696 -20.00 -3.99 21.96
C THR A 696 -20.44 -4.21 23.40
N HIS A 697 -19.49 -4.38 24.28
CA HIS A 697 -19.71 -4.62 25.71
C HIS A 697 -19.58 -3.31 26.48
N LEU A 698 -20.62 -2.94 27.22
CA LEU A 698 -20.61 -1.80 28.12
C LEU A 698 -20.05 -2.21 29.48
N ALA A 699 -19.36 -1.26 30.15
CA ALA A 699 -18.88 -1.47 31.50
C ALA A 699 -20.02 -1.81 32.45
N ALA A 700 -19.90 -2.90 33.20
CA ALA A 700 -20.83 -3.33 34.20
C ALA A 700 -20.09 -3.55 35.52
N LEU A 701 -20.73 -3.21 36.63
CA LEU A 701 -20.19 -3.49 37.94
C LEU A 701 -20.20 -5.00 38.21
N PRO A 702 -19.13 -5.55 38.80
CA PRO A 702 -19.09 -6.98 39.17
C PRO A 702 -20.26 -7.34 40.08
N ILE A 703 -20.77 -8.57 39.96
CA ILE A 703 -21.96 -9.05 40.66
C ILE A 703 -21.83 -8.89 42.19
N ASN A 704 -20.62 -9.02 42.73
CA ASN A 704 -20.32 -8.94 44.18
C ASN A 704 -19.72 -7.58 44.58
N SER A 705 -19.89 -6.52 43.78
CA SER A 705 -19.34 -5.21 44.11
C SER A 705 -20.20 -4.48 45.15
N LYS A 706 -19.54 -3.80 46.10
CA LYS A 706 -20.17 -2.84 47.02
C LYS A 706 -19.93 -1.42 46.49
N VAL A 707 -20.98 -0.65 46.31
CA VAL A 707 -20.90 0.74 45.83
C VAL A 707 -21.13 1.67 46.99
N ASN A 708 -20.20 2.55 47.26
CA ASN A 708 -20.42 3.66 48.18
C ASN A 708 -21.10 4.79 47.38
N LEU A 709 -22.33 5.11 47.70
CA LEU A 709 -23.12 6.14 47.04
C LEU A 709 -22.82 7.55 47.54
N ILE A 710 -21.88 7.72 48.48
CA ILE A 710 -21.50 9.02 49.02
C ILE A 710 -20.36 9.57 48.15
N ASP A 711 -20.68 10.52 47.30
CA ASP A 711 -19.70 11.30 46.55
C ASP A 711 -19.32 12.55 47.40
N PRO A 712 -18.05 12.69 47.85
CA PRO A 712 -17.60 13.82 48.64
C PRO A 712 -17.68 15.15 47.87
N PHE A 713 -17.68 15.11 46.55
CA PHE A 713 -17.78 16.28 45.69
C PHE A 713 -19.21 16.53 45.12
N GLN A 714 -20.16 15.68 45.51
CA GLN A 714 -21.53 15.86 45.08
C GLN A 714 -22.07 17.17 45.68
N ARG A 715 -22.36 18.15 44.83
CA ARG A 715 -23.15 19.32 45.24
C ARG A 715 -24.46 18.80 45.83
N LYS A 716 -24.71 19.09 47.10
CA LYS A 716 -26.02 18.76 47.72
C LYS A 716 -27.09 19.29 46.80
N GLN A 717 -27.68 18.43 45.98
CA GLN A 717 -28.88 18.78 45.24
C GLN A 717 -29.91 19.20 46.27
N LYS A 718 -30.25 20.50 46.24
CA LYS A 718 -31.43 20.96 47.00
C LYS A 718 -32.55 20.05 46.53
N ARG A 719 -33.04 19.22 47.42
CA ARG A 719 -34.15 18.32 47.09
C ARG A 719 -35.33 19.24 46.73
N PHE A 720 -35.65 19.38 45.48
CA PHE A 720 -36.81 20.10 44.99
C PHE A 720 -38.13 19.35 45.33
N TRP A 721 -38.04 18.10 45.75
CA TRP A 721 -39.18 17.30 46.16
C TRP A 721 -40.05 17.95 47.24
N PRO A 722 -39.52 18.52 48.35
CA PRO A 722 -40.35 19.18 49.33
C PRO A 722 -41.03 20.43 48.76
N LEU A 723 -40.33 21.17 47.86
CA LEU A 723 -40.92 22.31 47.20
C LEU A 723 -42.05 21.89 46.21
N LEU A 724 -41.88 20.79 45.53
CA LEU A 724 -42.86 20.19 44.63
C LEU A 724 -44.07 19.64 45.39
N LEU A 725 -43.85 19.03 46.57
CA LEU A 725 -44.93 18.62 47.51
C LEU A 725 -45.68 19.80 48.13
N ILE A 726 -44.98 20.90 48.46
CA ILE A 726 -45.59 22.13 48.93
C ILE A 726 -46.43 22.76 47.83
N ILE A 727 -45.94 22.84 46.58
CA ILE A 727 -46.69 23.33 45.46
C ILE A 727 -47.94 22.46 45.17
N LEU A 728 -47.77 21.14 45.16
CA LEU A 728 -48.87 20.18 45.02
C LEU A 728 -49.90 20.33 46.17
N GLY A 729 -49.41 20.49 47.39
CA GLY A 729 -50.26 20.75 48.56
C GLY A 729 -51.03 22.04 48.48
N LEU A 730 -50.38 23.12 48.00
CA LEU A 730 -51.02 24.43 47.77
C LEU A 730 -52.05 24.37 46.63
N ILE A 731 -51.73 23.64 45.56
CA ILE A 731 -52.71 23.41 44.44
C ILE A 731 -53.89 22.56 44.96
N ALA A 732 -53.67 21.52 45.75
CA ALA A 732 -54.73 20.72 46.36
C ALA A 732 -55.58 21.55 47.33
N LEU A 733 -54.97 22.44 48.12
CA LEU A 733 -55.68 23.35 49.03
C LEU A 733 -56.48 24.38 48.26
N ALA A 734 -55.94 24.97 47.19
CA ALA A 734 -56.62 25.90 46.32
C ALA A 734 -57.83 25.27 45.61
N THR A 735 -57.68 24.02 45.16
CA THR A 735 -58.78 23.25 44.53
C THR A 735 -59.85 22.89 45.55
N LEU A 736 -59.50 22.57 46.82
CA LEU A 736 -60.45 22.29 47.90
C LEU A 736 -61.18 23.51 48.35
N VAL A 737 -60.53 24.68 48.42
CA VAL A 737 -61.13 25.98 48.73
C VAL A 737 -62.03 26.40 47.58
N MET A 738 -61.66 26.30 46.32
CA MET A 738 -62.47 26.53 45.15
C MET A 738 -63.71 25.63 45.12
N TRP A 739 -63.54 24.34 45.38
CA TRP A 739 -64.70 23.42 45.48
C TRP A 739 -65.68 23.78 46.56
N ARG A 740 -65.19 24.24 47.76
CA ARG A 740 -66.04 24.66 48.86
C ARG A 740 -66.73 26.03 48.60
N TYR A 741 -66.21 26.85 47.68
CA TYR A 741 -66.79 28.15 47.35
C TYR A 741 -67.80 28.05 46.18
N TYR A 742 -67.76 27.00 45.35
CA TYR A 742 -68.62 26.78 44.21
C TYR A 742 -69.72 25.72 44.45
N TYR A 743 -69.59 24.98 45.50
CA TYR A 743 -70.63 24.06 46.01
C TYR A 743 -70.92 24.34 47.47
#